data_67984629a1a602a57b54b65292bb4afd
#
_entry.id   67984629a1a602a57b54b65292bb4afd
#
_cell.length_a   1.000
_cell.length_b   1.000
_cell.length_c   1.000
_cell.angle_alpha   90.00
_cell.angle_beta   90.00
_cell.angle_gamma   90.00
#
_symmetry.space_group_name_H-M   'P 1'
#
loop_
_entity.id
_entity.type
_entity.pdbx_description
1 polymer ?
#
loop_
_entity_poly.entity_id
_entity_poly.type
_entity_poly.pdbx_seq_one_letter_code
_entity_poly.pdbx_strand_id
1 'polypeptide(L)'
;MEIKNFGINSQISQIAYDPVQSLLAVGTNESKYGPGQIYVFGRKRVEIVLPLPHPASVKILQFCAEKLLCVDSRNDFSVFSLETKRLLNAHSPPAKITALHSDPTLDYALLGTGNGEVLAYDLDREQLTQFRIPNLWREQFPRSRLTSVVTLSLHPRDIGSLLIGYNAGAVIYSFKQNKALKFFDYVLPKGAPGGDSDPASVFKERSPPLTQAVWHPTGTFILTGHEDSSLVVWDPKDGRIIQARTLQDTNVDKPGPGTFSPGANPGTFALKSPIFKIAWCANEDPDDTGILVAGGQPSNIAAKSLTFFELGRTPVYSTSSWQVLSSHFEDPKRLRILPCPPGTEVVDLCLIPRTNPHFAGCQDPIAVIALLASGELISMSFPSGMPITPTNQLHLSMTLAHPYVNHLHLAPVERTRWLGMTEKRQQGPKFLNGGLEANYPLKRFEHRNIVQMSHADGTVRLWDAGHHDEIENDALLQIDVARAVGRQDNVEVTKISFAGAASELSAGLRSGEVVVFRWGINKHLGQEPIPRENEQGALTNIVDRSEADLKEGLLPLTLLAEGNGPVTALKHSDVGFVAAGFEGGSLAIIDLRGPAIIYHSNVGEFVKSEKRGSFRRSSTQSASKAEWPTSLEFSVMTLDGDDYSSILLHVGTNLGHVATFKLLPEAGGRYTASYVGVLSLDDKVISLCPIYADTGRPAYASQAAVAGLRNGSKINGVLLAVTSSGARIFKPATNKGAQKTWDQFLCDTATIVRYEELGYALLGLYGDGYARGYSIPAMKEIGSVKVSDVLDVRRFSEAVITSTGDILGWKGPAETALINIFGTNLKL
;
A
#
# COMPACT_ATOMS: atom_id res chain seq x y z
N MET A 1 -11.56 17.30 -17.96
CA MET A 1 -10.91 16.07 -17.46
C MET A 1 -10.67 16.25 -15.97
N GLU A 2 -11.21 15.37 -15.17
CA GLU A 2 -10.99 15.33 -13.72
C GLU A 2 -10.03 14.20 -13.39
N ILE A 3 -9.11 14.41 -12.44
CA ILE A 3 -8.06 13.47 -12.11
C ILE A 3 -8.05 13.27 -10.60
N LYS A 4 -8.11 12.02 -10.15
CA LYS A 4 -7.92 11.61 -8.76
C LYS A 4 -6.72 10.67 -8.67
N ASN A 5 -5.69 11.08 -7.95
CA ASN A 5 -4.46 10.31 -7.82
C ASN A 5 -4.50 9.42 -6.57
N PHE A 6 -3.95 8.22 -6.69
CA PHE A 6 -3.76 7.26 -5.62
C PHE A 6 -2.32 6.74 -5.65
N GLY A 7 -1.84 6.34 -4.49
CA GLY A 7 -0.49 5.82 -4.36
C GLY A 7 0.52 6.88 -4.01
N ILE A 8 1.76 6.44 -3.91
CA ILE A 8 2.94 7.26 -3.68
C ILE A 8 3.99 6.92 -4.74
N ASN A 9 4.80 7.90 -5.12
CA ASN A 9 5.67 7.76 -6.29
C ASN A 9 6.84 6.79 -6.12
N SER A 10 7.21 6.49 -4.88
CA SER A 10 8.35 5.62 -4.57
C SER A 10 8.26 5.08 -3.14
N GLN A 11 9.26 4.31 -2.73
CA GLN A 11 9.39 3.78 -1.38
C GLN A 11 9.45 4.89 -0.33
N ILE A 12 8.73 4.70 0.77
CA ILE A 12 8.73 5.64 1.90
C ILE A 12 10.10 5.61 2.59
N SER A 13 10.67 6.78 2.81
CA SER A 13 11.97 6.97 3.47
C SER A 13 11.86 7.64 4.81
N GLN A 14 10.86 8.49 5.02
CA GLN A 14 10.67 9.26 6.25
C GLN A 14 9.19 9.46 6.55
N ILE A 15 8.88 9.60 7.83
CA ILE A 15 7.55 9.99 8.32
C ILE A 15 7.68 11.11 9.35
N ALA A 16 6.66 11.95 9.42
CA ALA A 16 6.50 12.94 10.47
C ALA A 16 5.02 13.07 10.83
N TYR A 17 4.71 13.25 12.09
CA TYR A 17 3.36 13.44 12.58
C TYR A 17 3.26 14.77 13.30
N ASP A 18 2.23 15.55 13.01
CA ASP A 18 1.90 16.78 13.74
C ASP A 18 0.76 16.49 14.74
N PRO A 19 1.07 16.45 16.05
CA PRO A 19 0.05 16.20 17.06
C PRO A 19 -0.91 17.39 17.27
N VAL A 20 -0.59 18.56 16.78
CA VAL A 20 -1.44 19.77 16.88
C VAL A 20 -2.51 19.74 15.79
N GLN A 21 -2.11 19.55 14.54
CA GLN A 21 -3.01 19.53 13.38
C GLN A 21 -3.56 18.14 13.06
N SER A 22 -3.05 17.10 13.70
CA SER A 22 -3.40 15.70 13.41
C SER A 22 -3.19 15.32 11.93
N LEU A 23 -1.99 15.64 11.42
CA LEU A 23 -1.55 15.36 10.07
C LEU A 23 -0.35 14.42 10.06
N LEU A 24 -0.29 13.55 9.06
CA LEU A 24 0.85 12.67 8.80
C LEU A 24 1.53 13.09 7.49
N ALA A 25 2.82 13.38 7.54
CA ALA A 25 3.64 13.58 6.36
C ALA A 25 4.47 12.32 6.08
N VAL A 26 4.53 11.95 4.80
CA VAL A 26 5.27 10.80 4.29
C VAL A 26 6.20 11.28 3.20
N GLY A 27 7.49 11.13 3.38
CA GLY A 27 8.51 11.43 2.39
C GLY A 27 8.99 10.19 1.66
N THR A 28 9.28 10.30 0.36
CA THR A 28 9.69 9.18 -0.48
C THR A 28 11.11 9.31 -1.01
N ASN A 29 11.64 8.19 -1.47
CA ASN A 29 12.92 8.14 -2.15
C ASN A 29 12.81 8.65 -3.59
N GLU A 30 13.92 9.16 -4.10
CA GLU A 30 14.12 9.39 -5.54
C GLU A 30 14.08 8.05 -6.29
N SER A 31 13.52 8.07 -7.49
CA SER A 31 13.45 6.92 -8.38
C SER A 31 13.69 7.34 -9.83
N LYS A 32 13.80 6.36 -10.74
CA LYS A 32 13.88 6.63 -12.18
C LYS A 32 12.65 7.35 -12.76
N TYR A 33 11.58 7.45 -11.99
CA TYR A 33 10.33 8.11 -12.39
C TYR A 33 10.22 9.56 -11.89
N GLY A 34 11.16 10.02 -11.08
CA GLY A 34 11.21 11.41 -10.62
C GLY A 34 11.82 11.58 -9.23
N PRO A 35 11.85 12.84 -8.76
CA PRO A 35 12.34 13.18 -7.43
C PRO A 35 11.44 12.57 -6.34
N GLY A 36 11.99 12.47 -5.14
CA GLY A 36 11.19 12.19 -3.95
C GLY A 36 10.08 13.24 -3.79
N GLN A 37 8.99 12.83 -3.20
CA GLN A 37 7.83 13.69 -2.93
C GLN A 37 7.45 13.58 -1.46
N ILE A 38 6.76 14.59 -0.98
CA ILE A 38 6.18 14.59 0.36
C ILE A 38 4.66 14.61 0.22
N TYR A 39 4.01 13.63 0.82
CA TYR A 39 2.56 13.52 0.88
C TYR A 39 2.10 13.85 2.29
N VAL A 40 1.15 14.75 2.43
CA VAL A 40 0.53 15.09 3.71
C VAL A 40 -0.88 14.51 3.73
N PHE A 41 -1.15 13.65 4.70
CA PHE A 41 -2.42 12.96 4.87
C PHE A 41 -3.18 13.51 6.08
N GLY A 42 -4.48 13.75 5.90
CA GLY A 42 -5.40 14.11 6.94
C GLY A 42 -6.80 13.58 6.66
N ARG A 43 -7.60 13.26 7.67
CA ARG A 43 -8.97 12.70 7.56
C ARG A 43 -9.09 11.56 6.54
N LYS A 44 -8.06 10.68 6.47
CA LYS A 44 -7.94 9.58 5.51
C LYS A 44 -7.87 10.00 4.03
N ARG A 45 -7.35 11.15 3.73
CA ARG A 45 -7.13 11.64 2.37
C ARG A 45 -5.78 12.34 2.24
N VAL A 46 -5.37 12.52 0.99
CA VAL A 46 -4.20 13.32 0.67
C VAL A 46 -4.62 14.78 0.64
N GLU A 47 -4.07 15.57 1.55
CA GLU A 47 -4.32 17.01 1.60
C GLU A 47 -3.38 17.76 0.64
N ILE A 48 -2.13 17.35 0.57
CA ILE A 48 -1.08 18.03 -0.16
C ILE A 48 -0.08 17.02 -0.73
N VAL A 49 0.45 17.29 -1.92
CA VAL A 49 1.59 16.61 -2.51
C VAL A 49 2.64 17.65 -2.86
N LEU A 50 3.84 17.53 -2.29
CA LEU A 50 4.94 18.49 -2.45
C LEU A 50 6.14 17.76 -3.11
N PRO A 51 6.42 18.01 -4.40
CA PRO A 51 7.61 17.48 -5.05
C PRO A 51 8.87 18.19 -4.55
N LEU A 52 9.96 17.46 -4.38
CA LEU A 52 11.28 18.08 -4.16
C LEU A 52 11.71 18.86 -5.41
N PRO A 53 12.42 19.98 -5.26
CA PRO A 53 12.81 20.82 -6.39
C PRO A 53 13.82 20.17 -7.33
N HIS A 54 14.56 19.18 -6.83
CA HIS A 54 15.59 18.45 -7.56
C HIS A 54 15.44 16.93 -7.36
N PRO A 55 16.01 16.09 -8.25
CA PRO A 55 16.08 14.65 -8.04
C PRO A 55 16.87 14.35 -6.76
N ALA A 56 16.17 14.00 -5.70
CA ALA A 56 16.69 13.69 -4.38
C ALA A 56 15.67 12.87 -3.58
N SER A 57 16.13 12.19 -2.52
CA SER A 57 15.30 11.46 -1.58
C SER A 57 15.08 12.26 -0.31
N VAL A 58 13.91 12.16 0.30
CA VAL A 58 13.65 12.77 1.61
C VAL A 58 14.47 12.05 2.68
N LYS A 59 15.22 12.78 3.51
CA LYS A 59 16.08 12.24 4.58
C LYS A 59 15.66 12.62 5.97
N ILE A 60 15.19 13.84 6.17
CA ILE A 60 14.63 14.30 7.44
C ILE A 60 13.37 15.08 7.10
N LEU A 61 12.33 14.85 7.88
CA LEU A 61 11.02 15.48 7.68
C LEU A 61 10.45 15.89 9.05
N GLN A 62 9.98 17.14 9.17
CA GLN A 62 9.40 17.64 10.40
C GLN A 62 8.37 18.72 10.14
N PHE A 63 7.26 18.70 10.89
CA PHE A 63 6.30 19.79 10.92
C PHE A 63 6.78 20.92 11.84
N CYS A 64 6.45 22.15 11.46
CA CYS A 64 6.58 23.32 12.31
C CYS A 64 5.41 24.29 12.04
N ALA A 65 4.38 24.23 12.86
CA ALA A 65 3.12 24.96 12.67
C ALA A 65 2.55 24.76 11.25
N GLU A 66 2.42 25.82 10.45
CA GLU A 66 1.90 25.79 9.08
C GLU A 66 2.97 25.46 8.03
N LYS A 67 4.17 25.11 8.49
CA LYS A 67 5.31 24.80 7.61
C LYS A 67 5.72 23.35 7.77
N LEU A 68 6.26 22.81 6.69
CA LEU A 68 6.87 21.49 6.65
C LEU A 68 8.33 21.63 6.23
N LEU A 69 9.21 21.11 7.05
CA LEU A 69 10.66 21.21 6.91
C LEU A 69 11.20 19.88 6.39
N CYS A 70 12.05 19.94 5.37
CA CYS A 70 12.64 18.77 4.74
C CYS A 70 14.14 18.97 4.54
N VAL A 71 14.91 17.94 4.86
CA VAL A 71 16.31 17.80 4.41
C VAL A 71 16.34 16.62 3.44
N ASP A 72 16.93 16.84 2.28
CA ASP A 72 17.02 15.81 1.23
C ASP A 72 18.40 15.11 1.18
N SER A 73 18.54 14.17 0.29
CA SER A 73 19.78 13.39 0.10
C SER A 73 20.95 14.21 -0.48
N ARG A 74 20.66 15.39 -1.05
CA ARG A 74 21.67 16.35 -1.54
C ARG A 74 22.09 17.34 -0.47
N ASN A 75 21.48 17.25 0.72
CA ASN A 75 21.68 18.16 1.83
C ASN A 75 21.04 19.55 1.64
N ASP A 76 20.03 19.65 0.78
CA ASP A 76 19.24 20.86 0.68
C ASP A 76 18.18 20.86 1.78
N PHE A 77 18.07 22.00 2.48
CA PHE A 77 17.05 22.28 3.46
C PHE A 77 15.91 23.07 2.79
N SER A 78 14.76 22.45 2.71
CA SER A 78 13.57 23.02 2.05
C SER A 78 12.48 23.32 3.07
N VAL A 79 11.86 24.47 2.94
CA VAL A 79 10.71 24.92 3.73
C VAL A 79 9.48 25.00 2.82
N PHE A 80 8.44 24.25 3.14
CA PHE A 80 7.19 24.24 2.42
C PHE A 80 6.08 24.88 3.26
N SER A 81 5.16 25.58 2.62
CA SER A 81 3.93 26.06 3.25
C SER A 81 2.82 25.04 3.06
N LEU A 82 2.15 24.66 4.13
CA LEU A 82 0.95 23.82 4.09
C LEU A 82 -0.27 24.60 3.57
N GLU A 83 -0.33 25.90 3.84
CA GLU A 83 -1.42 26.77 3.41
C GLU A 83 -1.39 26.98 1.89
N THR A 84 -0.25 27.48 1.37
CA THR A 84 -0.10 27.75 -0.07
C THR A 84 0.19 26.51 -0.90
N LYS A 85 0.53 25.40 -0.25
CA LYS A 85 0.90 24.11 -0.86
C LYS A 85 2.09 24.21 -1.81
N ARG A 86 3.06 25.06 -1.46
CA ARG A 86 4.23 25.36 -2.30
C ARG A 86 5.53 25.38 -1.49
N LEU A 87 6.62 25.20 -2.20
CA LEU A 87 7.95 25.46 -1.69
C LEU A 87 8.09 26.97 -1.44
N LEU A 88 8.46 27.36 -0.22
CA LEU A 88 8.78 28.74 0.14
C LEU A 88 10.23 29.06 -0.20
N ASN A 89 11.17 28.27 0.33
CA ASN A 89 12.58 28.43 0.08
C ASN A 89 13.33 27.10 0.16
N ALA A 90 14.46 27.00 -0.54
CA ALA A 90 15.42 25.91 -0.43
C ALA A 90 16.82 26.48 -0.21
N HIS A 91 17.55 25.97 0.75
CA HIS A 91 18.88 26.44 1.14
C HIS A 91 19.85 25.28 1.24
N SER A 92 21.02 25.40 0.61
CA SER A 92 22.11 24.43 0.69
C SER A 92 23.10 24.88 1.77
N PRO A 93 23.08 24.30 2.98
CA PRO A 93 23.97 24.71 4.04
C PRO A 93 25.40 24.23 3.77
N PRO A 94 26.43 24.94 4.34
CA PRO A 94 27.82 24.63 4.07
C PRO A 94 28.30 23.30 4.67
N ALA A 95 27.59 22.78 5.67
CA ALA A 95 27.88 21.50 6.31
C ALA A 95 26.70 20.54 6.18
N LYS A 96 26.98 19.23 6.18
CA LYS A 96 25.96 18.21 6.12
C LYS A 96 25.02 18.28 7.32
N ILE A 97 23.72 18.47 7.10
CA ILE A 97 22.70 18.39 8.14
C ILE A 97 22.54 16.93 8.56
N THR A 98 22.60 16.68 9.85
CA THR A 98 22.47 15.35 10.44
C THR A 98 21.32 15.25 11.45
N ALA A 99 20.85 16.39 11.97
CA ALA A 99 19.70 16.49 12.85
C ALA A 99 18.91 17.77 12.56
N LEU A 100 17.62 17.71 12.80
CA LEU A 100 16.69 18.83 12.65
C LEU A 100 15.78 18.87 13.86
N HIS A 101 15.56 20.04 14.42
CA HIS A 101 14.56 20.27 15.45
C HIS A 101 13.88 21.62 15.26
N SER A 102 12.56 21.63 15.38
CA SER A 102 11.75 22.83 15.39
C SER A 102 10.63 22.67 16.40
N ASP A 103 10.14 23.78 16.90
CA ASP A 103 9.01 23.84 17.82
C ASP A 103 8.03 24.90 17.31
N PRO A 104 6.72 24.65 17.28
CA PRO A 104 5.73 25.62 16.79
C PRO A 104 5.68 26.92 17.61
N THR A 105 6.29 26.98 18.78
CA THR A 105 6.42 28.20 19.62
C THR A 105 7.65 29.02 19.27
N LEU A 106 8.52 28.53 18.38
CA LEU A 106 9.73 29.18 17.91
C LEU A 106 9.65 29.44 16.41
N ASP A 107 10.06 30.63 15.99
CA ASP A 107 10.16 31.00 14.58
C ASP A 107 11.48 30.50 13.94
N TYR A 108 12.13 29.55 14.57
CA TYR A 108 13.44 29.05 14.16
C TYR A 108 13.44 27.50 14.04
N ALA A 109 14.14 27.04 13.03
CA ALA A 109 14.56 25.64 12.92
C ALA A 109 16.04 25.51 13.30
N LEU A 110 16.35 24.53 14.16
CA LEU A 110 17.72 24.22 14.58
C LEU A 110 18.27 23.08 13.72
N LEU A 111 19.40 23.35 13.05
CA LEU A 111 20.05 22.40 12.14
C LEU A 111 21.35 21.91 12.78
N GLY A 112 21.35 20.66 13.24
CA GLY A 112 22.56 19.97 13.70
C GLY A 112 23.37 19.46 12.52
N THR A 113 24.67 19.61 12.58
CA THR A 113 25.56 19.34 11.44
C THR A 113 26.60 18.25 11.75
N GLY A 114 27.15 17.66 10.67
CA GLY A 114 28.15 16.63 10.77
C GLY A 114 29.51 17.09 11.35
N ASN A 115 29.77 18.41 11.37
CA ASN A 115 30.95 18.99 12.03
C ASN A 115 30.71 19.35 13.51
N GLY A 116 29.48 19.11 14.02
CA GLY A 116 29.12 19.32 15.41
C GLY A 116 28.58 20.70 15.76
N GLU A 117 28.37 21.56 14.79
CA GLU A 117 27.74 22.85 14.99
C GLU A 117 26.22 22.76 14.92
N VAL A 118 25.53 23.66 15.61
CA VAL A 118 24.09 23.83 15.44
C VAL A 118 23.84 25.22 14.85
N LEU A 119 23.17 25.23 13.70
CA LEU A 119 22.79 26.44 12.99
C LEU A 119 21.31 26.74 13.25
N ALA A 120 20.93 28.02 13.23
CA ALA A 120 19.52 28.42 13.30
C ALA A 120 19.07 29.03 11.98
N TYR A 121 17.94 28.54 11.48
CA TYR A 121 17.25 29.02 10.29
C TYR A 121 15.98 29.77 10.73
N ASP A 122 15.86 31.05 10.32
CA ASP A 122 14.69 31.89 10.58
C ASP A 122 13.58 31.50 9.61
N LEU A 123 12.49 30.95 10.14
CA LEU A 123 11.37 30.44 9.33
C LEU A 123 10.49 31.56 8.77
N ASP A 124 10.46 32.74 9.40
CA ASP A 124 9.68 33.87 8.91
C ASP A 124 10.41 34.66 7.84
N ARG A 125 11.70 34.85 8.02
CA ARG A 125 12.55 35.51 7.05
C ARG A 125 13.08 34.58 5.96
N GLU A 126 12.84 33.27 6.11
CA GLU A 126 13.25 32.24 5.15
C GLU A 126 14.76 32.24 4.86
N GLN A 127 15.57 32.45 5.88
CA GLN A 127 17.03 32.53 5.71
C GLN A 127 17.81 31.97 6.89
N LEU A 128 19.03 31.50 6.60
CA LEU A 128 19.96 31.10 7.64
C LEU A 128 20.41 32.32 8.45
N THR A 129 20.35 32.21 9.78
CA THR A 129 20.78 33.27 10.67
C THR A 129 22.30 33.27 10.89
N GLN A 130 22.83 34.31 11.54
CA GLN A 130 24.22 34.34 11.99
C GLN A 130 24.42 33.57 13.32
N PHE A 131 23.35 33.21 14.00
CA PHE A 131 23.42 32.46 15.24
C PHE A 131 23.94 31.05 15.02
N ARG A 132 24.98 30.71 15.78
CA ARG A 132 25.61 29.37 15.75
C ARG A 132 25.96 28.92 17.15
N ILE A 133 25.69 27.66 17.46
CA ILE A 133 26.27 26.99 18.61
C ILE A 133 27.51 26.25 18.09
N PRO A 134 28.71 26.53 18.60
CA PRO A 134 29.91 25.86 18.16
C PRO A 134 29.87 24.38 18.59
N ASN A 135 30.85 23.61 18.12
CA ASN A 135 30.97 22.23 18.53
C ASN A 135 31.41 22.14 20.02
N LEU A 136 30.43 22.15 20.91
CA LEU A 136 30.65 22.18 22.37
C LEU A 136 31.40 20.94 22.88
N TRP A 137 31.15 19.79 22.24
CA TRP A 137 31.82 18.55 22.64
C TRP A 137 33.32 18.61 22.36
N ARG A 138 33.70 19.12 21.20
CA ARG A 138 35.10 19.26 20.82
C ARG A 138 35.81 20.35 21.62
N GLU A 139 35.12 21.39 22.02
CA GLU A 139 35.68 22.40 22.92
C GLU A 139 36.04 21.81 24.28
N GLN A 140 35.16 20.96 24.85
CA GLN A 140 35.36 20.31 26.12
C GLN A 140 36.34 19.14 26.03
N PHE A 141 36.28 18.36 24.94
CA PHE A 141 37.05 17.14 24.71
C PHE A 141 37.83 17.20 23.38
N PRO A 142 38.94 17.97 23.28
CA PRO A 142 39.62 18.24 22.00
C PRO A 142 40.15 17.00 21.28
N ARG A 143 40.30 15.88 21.97
CA ARG A 143 40.78 14.60 21.40
C ARG A 143 39.69 13.73 20.83
N SER A 144 38.44 14.09 21.01
CA SER A 144 37.29 13.34 20.48
C SER A 144 37.25 13.44 18.97
N ARG A 145 37.07 12.30 18.30
CA ARG A 145 36.92 12.21 16.83
C ARG A 145 35.45 12.20 16.40
N LEU A 146 34.54 11.72 17.26
CA LEU A 146 33.14 11.56 16.98
C LEU A 146 32.37 12.77 17.53
N THR A 147 32.14 13.76 16.71
CA THR A 147 31.56 15.03 17.13
C THR A 147 30.37 15.52 16.30
N SER A 148 29.83 14.68 15.38
CA SER A 148 28.63 15.05 14.62
C SER A 148 27.41 15.10 15.55
N VAL A 149 26.51 16.05 15.29
CA VAL A 149 25.22 16.12 15.97
C VAL A 149 24.32 15.01 15.43
N VAL A 150 23.77 14.17 16.29
CA VAL A 150 22.86 13.10 15.89
C VAL A 150 21.42 13.33 16.32
N THR A 151 21.20 14.15 17.35
CA THR A 151 19.86 14.50 17.81
C THR A 151 19.83 15.89 18.45
N LEU A 152 18.69 16.55 18.32
CA LEU A 152 18.38 17.83 18.96
C LEU A 152 17.01 17.72 19.62
N SER A 153 16.86 18.20 20.84
CA SER A 153 15.58 18.19 21.53
C SER A 153 15.48 19.36 22.52
N LEU A 154 14.48 20.22 22.36
CA LEU A 154 14.18 21.24 23.34
C LEU A 154 13.63 20.61 24.62
N HIS A 155 13.93 21.23 25.77
CA HIS A 155 13.34 20.80 27.03
C HIS A 155 11.82 21.02 26.98
N PRO A 156 10.99 20.03 27.37
CA PRO A 156 9.55 20.06 27.16
C PRO A 156 8.82 21.18 27.92
N ARG A 157 9.44 21.73 28.97
CA ARG A 157 8.87 22.81 29.81
C ARG A 157 9.71 24.07 29.88
N ASP A 158 10.88 24.08 29.22
CA ASP A 158 11.81 25.22 29.20
C ASP A 158 12.48 25.35 27.84
N ILE A 159 11.89 26.13 26.96
CA ILE A 159 12.39 26.39 25.60
C ILE A 159 13.77 27.07 25.61
N GLY A 160 14.23 27.59 26.77
CA GLY A 160 15.56 28.14 26.95
C GLY A 160 16.68 27.10 27.04
N SER A 161 16.34 25.81 27.08
CA SER A 161 17.29 24.68 27.25
C SER A 161 17.20 23.69 26.08
N LEU A 162 18.33 23.44 25.42
CA LEU A 162 18.45 22.50 24.30
C LEU A 162 19.34 21.31 24.68
N LEU A 163 18.86 20.09 24.46
CA LEU A 163 19.67 18.88 24.51
C LEU A 163 20.26 18.64 23.13
N ILE A 164 21.57 18.61 23.05
CA ILE A 164 22.36 18.34 21.85
C ILE A 164 23.01 16.97 22.05
N GLY A 165 22.61 15.98 21.25
CA GLY A 165 23.27 14.67 21.19
C GLY A 165 24.35 14.66 20.12
N TYR A 166 25.58 14.41 20.54
CA TYR A 166 26.73 14.11 19.65
C TYR A 166 26.95 12.61 19.61
N ASN A 167 27.61 12.08 18.60
CA ASN A 167 27.99 10.66 18.59
C ASN A 167 28.76 10.25 19.86
N ALA A 168 29.53 11.15 20.47
CA ALA A 168 30.35 10.85 21.64
C ALA A 168 29.59 11.00 22.96
N GLY A 169 28.48 11.71 23.01
CA GLY A 169 27.70 11.94 24.22
C GLY A 169 26.69 13.08 24.06
N ALA A 170 26.10 13.56 25.12
CA ALA A 170 25.09 14.61 25.05
C ALA A 170 25.46 15.85 25.88
N VAL A 171 24.90 17.00 25.54
CA VAL A 171 25.14 18.30 26.18
C VAL A 171 23.83 19.03 26.39
N ILE A 172 23.59 19.61 27.54
CA ILE A 172 22.55 20.61 27.74
C ILE A 172 23.14 21.99 27.46
N TYR A 173 22.56 22.70 26.52
CA TYR A 173 22.91 24.09 26.19
C TYR A 173 21.81 25.05 26.64
N SER A 174 22.21 26.18 27.23
CA SER A 174 21.28 27.26 27.62
C SER A 174 21.36 28.41 26.64
N PHE A 175 20.26 28.72 25.98
CA PHE A 175 20.17 29.94 25.13
C PHE A 175 20.31 31.21 25.96
N LYS A 176 19.78 31.23 27.19
CA LYS A 176 19.85 32.40 28.07
C LYS A 176 21.29 32.74 28.49
N GLN A 177 22.08 31.71 28.78
CA GLN A 177 23.46 31.86 29.25
C GLN A 177 24.48 31.75 28.11
N ASN A 178 24.02 31.35 26.92
CA ASN A 178 24.85 31.11 25.74
C ASN A 178 26.05 30.19 26.02
N LYS A 179 25.83 29.14 26.78
CA LYS A 179 26.88 28.16 27.13
C LYS A 179 26.33 26.77 27.40
N ALA A 180 27.22 25.77 27.33
CA ALA A 180 26.95 24.44 27.83
C ALA A 180 26.78 24.45 29.35
N LEU A 181 25.71 23.79 29.82
CA LEU A 181 25.42 23.64 31.26
C LEU A 181 25.96 22.32 31.82
N LYS A 182 25.80 21.25 31.06
CA LYS A 182 26.12 19.89 31.49
C LYS A 182 26.50 18.99 30.33
N PHE A 183 27.48 18.12 30.55
CA PHE A 183 27.93 17.09 29.63
C PHE A 183 27.57 15.73 30.18
N PHE A 184 27.16 14.82 29.30
CA PHE A 184 26.80 13.42 29.58
C PHE A 184 27.67 12.51 28.72
N ASP A 185 28.73 11.97 29.32
CA ASP A 185 29.72 11.11 28.70
C ASP A 185 29.53 9.67 29.22
N TYR A 186 29.05 8.78 28.36
CA TYR A 186 28.85 7.38 28.72
C TYR A 186 30.13 6.59 28.50
N VAL A 187 30.87 6.37 29.57
CA VAL A 187 32.09 5.61 29.59
C VAL A 187 31.90 4.32 30.38
N LEU A 188 32.11 3.19 29.73
CA LEU A 188 32.09 1.87 30.35
C LEU A 188 33.47 1.56 30.94
N PRO A 189 33.61 1.38 32.26
CA PRO A 189 34.86 1.00 32.88
C PRO A 189 35.24 -0.43 32.51
N LYS A 190 36.50 -0.79 32.71
CA LYS A 190 37.00 -2.17 32.52
C LYS A 190 36.18 -3.14 33.36
N GLY A 191 35.72 -4.22 32.74
CA GLY A 191 34.92 -5.25 33.39
C GLY A 191 33.41 -4.99 33.37
N ALA A 192 32.93 -3.84 32.90
CA ALA A 192 31.51 -3.57 32.69
C ALA A 192 31.05 -4.28 31.43
N PRO A 193 29.91 -5.00 31.45
CA PRO A 193 29.43 -5.74 30.29
C PRO A 193 28.97 -4.80 29.15
N GLY A 194 28.36 -3.66 29.45
CA GLY A 194 27.70 -2.82 28.45
C GLY A 194 26.56 -3.55 27.75
N GLY A 195 26.17 -3.07 26.62
CA GLY A 195 25.19 -3.73 25.77
C GLY A 195 25.83 -4.68 24.76
N ASP A 196 27.06 -4.50 24.45
CA ASP A 196 27.86 -5.32 23.51
C ASP A 196 28.40 -6.56 24.19
N SER A 197 28.25 -7.69 23.53
CA SER A 197 28.60 -8.99 24.06
C SER A 197 30.00 -9.49 23.62
N ASP A 198 30.85 -8.63 23.04
CA ASP A 198 32.20 -9.02 22.66
C ASP A 198 33.09 -9.19 23.92
N PRO A 199 33.46 -10.43 24.29
CA PRO A 199 34.27 -10.67 25.49
C PRO A 199 35.61 -9.96 25.46
N ALA A 200 36.18 -9.70 24.28
CA ALA A 200 37.48 -9.05 24.15
C ALA A 200 37.39 -7.55 24.43
N SER A 201 36.23 -6.93 24.21
CA SER A 201 36.00 -5.52 24.43
C SER A 201 35.77 -5.15 25.90
N VAL A 202 35.29 -6.10 26.72
CA VAL A 202 34.97 -5.87 28.15
C VAL A 202 36.21 -5.54 28.99
N PHE A 203 37.40 -5.98 28.57
CA PHE A 203 38.65 -5.70 29.28
C PHE A 203 39.24 -4.33 28.99
N LYS A 204 38.58 -3.53 28.12
CA LYS A 204 39.02 -2.16 27.80
C LYS A 204 37.95 -1.16 28.24
N GLU A 205 38.36 0.07 28.49
CA GLU A 205 37.45 1.18 28.63
C GLU A 205 36.83 1.50 27.28
N ARG A 206 35.52 1.70 27.25
CA ARG A 206 34.75 1.90 26.03
C ARG A 206 33.78 3.07 26.17
N SER A 207 33.56 3.79 25.07
CA SER A 207 32.53 4.83 24.94
C SER A 207 31.65 4.49 23.75
N PRO A 208 30.57 3.74 23.96
CA PRO A 208 29.64 3.39 22.87
C PRO A 208 29.05 4.65 22.23
N PRO A 209 29.08 4.77 20.90
CA PRO A 209 28.51 5.95 20.22
C PRO A 209 27.03 6.14 20.54
N LEU A 210 26.65 7.38 20.78
CA LEU A 210 25.26 7.79 21.02
C LEU A 210 24.47 7.81 19.69
N THR A 211 23.29 7.25 19.70
CA THR A 211 22.38 7.23 18.54
C THR A 211 21.15 8.12 18.73
N GLN A 212 20.67 8.23 19.96
CA GLN A 212 19.46 9.01 20.30
C GLN A 212 19.62 9.64 21.69
N ALA A 213 19.04 10.83 21.89
CA ALA A 213 18.87 11.43 23.21
C ALA A 213 17.50 12.12 23.28
N VAL A 214 16.75 11.84 24.35
CA VAL A 214 15.40 12.37 24.55
C VAL A 214 15.21 12.82 25.99
N TRP A 215 14.34 13.82 26.20
CA TRP A 215 13.88 14.24 27.49
C TRP A 215 12.77 13.33 28.02
N HIS A 216 12.73 13.17 29.32
CA HIS A 216 11.52 12.75 30.04
C HIS A 216 10.39 13.74 29.72
N PRO A 217 9.11 13.33 29.60
CA PRO A 217 8.00 14.23 29.29
C PRO A 217 7.87 15.45 30.19
N THR A 218 8.32 15.36 31.43
CA THR A 218 8.35 16.50 32.38
C THR A 218 9.69 17.25 32.40
N GLY A 219 10.71 16.78 31.66
CA GLY A 219 12.05 17.35 31.65
C GLY A 219 12.93 16.99 32.83
N THR A 220 12.50 16.09 33.72
CA THR A 220 13.23 15.72 34.95
C THR A 220 14.40 14.80 34.73
N PHE A 221 14.43 14.05 33.65
CA PHE A 221 15.50 13.11 33.30
C PHE A 221 15.83 13.17 31.80
N ILE A 222 16.97 12.61 31.43
CA ILE A 222 17.40 12.41 30.05
C ILE A 222 17.60 10.91 29.82
N LEU A 223 17.23 10.41 28.67
CA LEU A 223 17.50 9.06 28.19
C LEU A 223 18.35 9.13 26.94
N THR A 224 19.46 8.37 26.95
CA THR A 224 20.32 8.20 25.78
C THR A 224 20.30 6.77 25.32
N GLY A 225 20.25 6.54 24.00
CA GLY A 225 20.42 5.24 23.36
C GLY A 225 21.74 5.19 22.61
N HIS A 226 22.35 4.01 22.57
CA HIS A 226 23.69 3.81 22.06
C HIS A 226 23.79 2.69 21.01
N GLU A 227 24.86 2.69 20.24
CA GLU A 227 25.11 1.66 19.20
C GLU A 227 25.30 0.26 19.78
N ASP A 228 25.80 0.15 21.02
CA ASP A 228 25.93 -1.13 21.73
C ASP A 228 24.61 -1.64 22.32
N SER A 229 23.48 -1.04 21.99
CA SER A 229 22.14 -1.31 22.54
C SER A 229 21.91 -0.86 23.99
N SER A 230 22.82 -0.12 24.60
CA SER A 230 22.62 0.46 25.92
C SER A 230 21.60 1.58 25.89
N LEU A 231 20.75 1.62 26.92
CA LEU A 231 19.82 2.69 27.28
C LEU A 231 20.28 3.26 28.62
N VAL A 232 20.61 4.54 28.66
CA VAL A 232 21.16 5.17 29.86
C VAL A 232 20.30 6.33 30.31
N VAL A 233 19.80 6.28 31.54
CA VAL A 233 19.01 7.33 32.18
C VAL A 233 19.92 8.20 33.04
N TRP A 234 19.82 9.52 32.84
CA TRP A 234 20.67 10.52 33.46
C TRP A 234 19.89 11.50 34.33
N ASP A 235 20.52 11.95 35.41
CA ASP A 235 20.10 13.14 36.11
C ASP A 235 20.67 14.39 35.38
N PRO A 236 19.82 15.28 34.87
CA PRO A 236 20.30 16.47 34.14
C PRO A 236 20.97 17.52 35.05
N LYS A 237 20.78 17.46 36.36
CA LYS A 237 21.34 18.43 37.29
C LYS A 237 22.82 18.18 37.59
N ASP A 238 23.17 16.96 37.92
CA ASP A 238 24.55 16.63 38.29
C ASP A 238 25.30 15.80 37.21
N GLY A 239 24.61 15.30 36.20
CA GLY A 239 25.18 14.52 35.12
C GLY A 239 25.44 13.06 35.50
N ARG A 240 24.86 12.57 36.58
CA ARG A 240 25.04 11.23 37.07
C ARG A 240 24.17 10.23 36.32
N ILE A 241 24.68 9.03 36.05
CA ILE A 241 23.90 7.90 35.56
C ILE A 241 22.98 7.41 36.70
N ILE A 242 21.70 7.38 36.45
CA ILE A 242 20.70 6.80 37.34
C ILE A 242 20.60 5.30 37.09
N GLN A 243 20.51 4.89 35.85
CA GLN A 243 20.43 3.50 35.45
C GLN A 243 20.98 3.33 34.02
N ALA A 244 21.76 2.32 33.80
CA ALA A 244 22.18 1.86 32.47
C ALA A 244 21.70 0.43 32.27
N ARG A 245 21.01 0.20 31.18
CA ARG A 245 20.43 -1.10 30.86
C ARG A 245 20.42 -1.40 29.36
N THR A 246 20.16 -2.64 29.00
CA THR A 246 19.69 -3.05 27.67
C THR A 246 18.19 -3.35 27.73
N LEU A 247 17.62 -3.92 26.68
CA LEU A 247 16.23 -4.40 26.72
C LEU A 247 16.01 -5.46 27.82
N GLN A 248 17.02 -6.24 28.16
CA GLN A 248 16.96 -7.39 29.05
C GLN A 248 17.79 -7.20 30.33
N ASP A 249 19.02 -6.72 30.18
CA ASP A 249 19.98 -6.64 31.28
C ASP A 249 19.97 -5.26 31.94
N THR A 250 20.22 -5.20 33.25
CA THR A 250 20.29 -3.96 34.03
C THR A 250 21.68 -3.75 34.61
N ASN A 251 22.01 -2.53 35.05
CA ASN A 251 23.31 -2.16 35.63
C ASN A 251 24.51 -2.55 34.76
N VAL A 252 24.35 -2.39 33.44
CA VAL A 252 25.36 -2.83 32.46
C VAL A 252 26.64 -1.96 32.46
N ASP A 253 26.61 -0.83 33.12
CA ASP A 253 27.72 0.09 33.33
C ASP A 253 28.65 -0.32 34.51
N LYS A 254 28.24 -1.31 35.31
CA LYS A 254 28.98 -1.73 36.51
C LYS A 254 29.72 -3.06 36.30
N PRO A 255 30.99 -3.17 36.69
CA PRO A 255 31.70 -4.44 36.74
C PRO A 255 30.97 -5.38 37.70
N GLY A 256 30.57 -6.58 37.26
CA GLY A 256 29.87 -7.57 38.07
C GLY A 256 30.84 -8.66 38.59
N PRO A 257 30.67 -9.20 39.82
CA PRO A 257 31.38 -10.37 40.25
C PRO A 257 30.96 -11.59 39.45
N GLY A 258 31.83 -12.09 38.60
CA GLY A 258 31.65 -13.38 37.92
C GLY A 258 31.10 -13.32 36.48
N THR A 259 31.05 -12.16 35.90
CA THR A 259 30.51 -11.98 34.52
C THR A 259 31.38 -12.60 33.42
N PHE A 260 32.64 -12.94 33.72
CA PHE A 260 33.53 -13.63 32.78
C PHE A 260 34.49 -14.56 33.50
N SER A 261 34.18 -15.84 33.53
CA SER A 261 35.22 -16.88 33.77
C SER A 261 36.07 -17.03 32.49
N PRO A 262 37.40 -16.94 32.56
CA PRO A 262 38.23 -17.28 31.42
C PRO A 262 38.04 -18.80 31.10
N GLY A 263 37.23 -19.08 30.12
CA GLY A 263 36.87 -20.45 29.73
C GLY A 263 35.43 -20.68 29.31
N ALA A 264 34.54 -19.68 29.41
CA ALA A 264 33.21 -19.78 28.85
C ALA A 264 33.32 -19.79 27.32
N ASN A 265 32.73 -20.82 26.70
CA ASN A 265 32.68 -20.98 25.24
C ASN A 265 32.16 -19.73 24.54
N PRO A 266 32.90 -19.20 23.53
CA PRO A 266 32.48 -17.99 22.79
C PRO A 266 31.27 -18.20 21.84
N GLY A 267 30.58 -19.33 21.96
CA GLY A 267 29.63 -19.79 20.96
C GLY A 267 28.21 -19.25 21.07
N THR A 268 27.85 -18.36 22.00
CA THR A 268 26.47 -17.97 22.25
C THR A 268 26.19 -16.45 22.34
N PHE A 269 27.15 -15.60 22.00
CA PHE A 269 26.96 -14.17 22.07
C PHE A 269 26.31 -13.66 20.76
N ALA A 270 25.02 -13.41 20.82
CA ALA A 270 24.32 -12.75 19.71
C ALA A 270 24.63 -11.24 19.74
N LEU A 271 25.21 -10.73 18.66
CA LEU A 271 25.29 -9.30 18.43
C LEU A 271 23.88 -8.70 18.52
N LYS A 272 23.74 -7.57 19.22
CA LYS A 272 22.50 -6.82 19.32
C LYS A 272 22.49 -5.69 18.30
N SER A 273 21.30 -5.35 17.80
CA SER A 273 21.14 -4.20 16.91
C SER A 273 21.27 -2.90 17.70
N PRO A 274 21.80 -1.82 17.09
CA PRO A 274 21.80 -0.50 17.70
C PRO A 274 20.40 -0.04 18.09
N ILE A 275 20.33 0.89 19.02
CA ILE A 275 19.07 1.61 19.27
C ILE A 275 18.83 2.59 18.12
N PHE A 276 17.75 2.41 17.36
CA PHE A 276 17.43 3.26 16.20
C PHE A 276 16.55 4.44 16.57
N LYS A 277 15.52 4.19 17.39
CA LYS A 277 14.56 5.21 17.78
C LYS A 277 14.08 4.99 19.20
N ILE A 278 13.91 6.08 19.93
CA ILE A 278 13.36 6.10 21.28
C ILE A 278 12.19 7.10 21.30
N ALA A 279 11.09 6.71 21.91
CA ALA A 279 10.01 7.62 22.25
C ALA A 279 9.71 7.46 23.76
N TRP A 280 9.95 8.52 24.52
CA TRP A 280 9.52 8.61 25.93
C TRP A 280 8.15 9.25 25.97
N CYS A 281 7.13 8.49 26.26
CA CYS A 281 5.75 8.95 26.28
C CYS A 281 5.16 8.93 27.68
N ALA A 282 4.10 9.69 27.88
CA ALA A 282 3.31 9.72 29.11
C ALA A 282 1.88 9.35 28.81
N ASN A 283 1.19 8.83 29.83
CA ASN A 283 -0.25 8.67 29.82
C ASN A 283 -0.96 10.02 30.04
N GLU A 284 -2.21 10.01 30.43
CA GLU A 284 -2.96 11.21 30.81
C GLU A 284 -2.27 12.00 31.92
N ASP A 285 -1.62 11.31 32.89
CA ASP A 285 -0.71 11.90 33.88
C ASP A 285 0.71 12.00 33.29
N PRO A 286 1.30 13.20 33.13
CA PRO A 286 2.65 13.39 32.58
C PRO A 286 3.78 12.70 33.35
N ASP A 287 3.55 12.34 34.61
CA ASP A 287 4.50 11.60 35.43
C ASP A 287 4.38 10.07 35.26
N ASP A 288 3.26 9.57 34.71
CA ASP A 288 3.05 8.15 34.40
C ASP A 288 3.55 7.86 33.01
N THR A 289 4.78 7.35 32.94
CA THR A 289 5.51 7.28 31.67
C THR A 289 5.87 5.86 31.24
N GLY A 290 6.25 5.77 29.96
CA GLY A 290 6.81 4.58 29.37
C GLY A 290 7.78 4.92 28.25
N ILE A 291 8.65 3.98 27.92
CA ILE A 291 9.69 4.13 26.89
C ILE A 291 9.43 3.10 25.80
N LEU A 292 9.19 3.58 24.59
CA LEU A 292 9.10 2.75 23.39
C LEU A 292 10.43 2.79 22.65
N VAL A 293 10.99 1.61 22.38
CA VAL A 293 12.32 1.44 21.78
C VAL A 293 12.24 0.62 20.52
N ALA A 294 12.87 1.13 19.44
CA ALA A 294 13.18 0.40 18.23
C ALA A 294 14.68 0.07 18.20
N GLY A 295 15.02 -1.17 17.96
CA GLY A 295 16.41 -1.68 18.04
C GLY A 295 16.70 -2.38 19.36
N GLY A 296 17.97 -2.67 19.62
CA GLY A 296 18.46 -3.32 20.85
C GLY A 296 18.22 -4.84 20.92
N GLN A 297 17.64 -5.45 19.91
CA GLN A 297 17.35 -6.88 19.87
C GLN A 297 18.51 -7.68 19.29
N PRO A 298 18.62 -8.98 19.64
CA PRO A 298 19.62 -9.84 19.02
C PRO A 298 19.49 -9.85 17.48
N SER A 299 20.61 -9.73 16.78
CA SER A 299 20.65 -9.63 15.33
C SER A 299 20.28 -10.93 14.62
N ASN A 300 20.41 -12.07 15.31
CA ASN A 300 20.05 -13.40 14.80
C ASN A 300 18.54 -13.70 14.83
N ILE A 301 17.73 -12.84 15.45
CA ILE A 301 16.27 -12.99 15.47
C ILE A 301 15.70 -12.37 14.20
N ALA A 302 14.99 -13.17 13.41
CA ALA A 302 14.39 -12.72 12.15
C ALA A 302 13.19 -11.76 12.36
N ALA A 303 12.41 -11.97 13.42
CA ALA A 303 11.28 -11.13 13.76
C ALA A 303 11.74 -10.02 14.70
N LYS A 304 11.97 -8.82 14.14
CA LYS A 304 12.22 -7.61 14.94
C LYS A 304 10.88 -7.08 15.47
N SER A 305 10.92 -6.42 16.62
CA SER A 305 9.74 -5.86 17.28
C SER A 305 10.08 -4.54 17.95
N LEU A 306 9.06 -3.77 18.28
CA LEU A 306 9.21 -2.66 19.20
C LEU A 306 9.11 -3.18 20.64
N THR A 307 9.91 -2.63 21.54
CA THR A 307 9.87 -2.97 22.97
C THR A 307 9.35 -1.78 23.76
N PHE A 308 8.32 -1.98 24.54
CA PHE A 308 7.73 -0.95 25.39
C PHE A 308 7.94 -1.27 26.86
N PHE A 309 8.61 -0.36 27.56
CA PHE A 309 8.79 -0.36 29.01
C PHE A 309 7.72 0.50 29.64
N GLU A 310 6.74 -0.10 30.27
CA GLU A 310 5.73 0.59 31.06
C GLU A 310 6.33 0.86 32.46
N LEU A 311 6.83 2.09 32.70
CA LEU A 311 7.49 2.45 33.93
C LEU A 311 6.51 2.76 35.06
N GLY A 312 5.37 3.34 34.71
CA GLY A 312 4.41 3.87 35.66
C GLY A 312 4.80 5.26 36.17
N ARG A 313 4.22 5.66 37.30
CA ARG A 313 4.41 7.00 37.83
C ARG A 313 5.83 7.21 38.36
N THR A 314 6.49 8.20 37.79
CA THR A 314 7.86 8.59 38.15
C THR A 314 7.91 9.07 39.58
N PRO A 315 8.82 8.56 40.44
CA PRO A 315 8.99 9.02 41.79
C PRO A 315 9.34 10.51 41.87
N VAL A 316 8.87 11.22 42.85
CA VAL A 316 9.14 12.65 43.03
C VAL A 316 10.62 12.87 43.25
N TYR A 317 11.28 13.54 42.30
CA TYR A 317 12.74 13.74 42.31
C TYR A 317 13.26 14.37 43.62
N SER A 318 12.58 15.39 44.19
CA SER A 318 13.03 16.13 45.32
C SER A 318 12.94 15.36 46.65
N THR A 319 12.15 14.31 46.73
CA THR A 319 11.90 13.54 47.95
C THR A 319 12.36 12.10 47.88
N SER A 320 12.64 11.60 46.72
CA SER A 320 13.03 10.21 46.50
C SER A 320 14.55 10.01 46.67
N SER A 321 14.93 8.89 47.28
CA SER A 321 16.32 8.50 47.34
C SER A 321 16.84 8.08 45.97
N TRP A 322 18.15 8.12 45.77
CA TRP A 322 18.81 7.69 44.55
C TRP A 322 18.52 6.23 44.20
N GLN A 323 18.42 5.38 45.22
CA GLN A 323 18.06 3.96 45.05
C GLN A 323 16.64 3.80 44.51
N VAL A 324 15.67 4.58 45.02
CA VAL A 324 14.28 4.56 44.52
C VAL A 324 14.20 4.98 43.05
N LEU A 325 14.94 6.01 42.64
CA LEU A 325 15.01 6.47 41.26
C LEU A 325 15.64 5.41 40.38
N SER A 326 16.74 4.81 40.78
CA SER A 326 17.40 3.74 40.03
C SER A 326 16.50 2.52 39.87
N SER A 327 15.86 2.08 40.96
CA SER A 327 14.93 0.93 40.91
C SER A 327 13.73 1.15 40.00
N HIS A 328 13.24 2.39 39.92
CA HIS A 328 12.14 2.73 39.02
C HIS A 328 12.46 2.46 37.54
N PHE A 329 13.70 2.73 37.10
CA PHE A 329 14.15 2.49 35.73
C PHE A 329 14.74 1.10 35.54
N GLU A 330 15.15 0.46 36.62
CA GLU A 330 15.66 -0.92 36.62
C GLU A 330 14.54 -1.94 36.42
N ASP A 331 13.42 -1.77 37.14
CA ASP A 331 12.31 -2.72 37.20
C ASP A 331 11.00 -2.06 36.71
N PRO A 332 10.76 -2.07 35.38
CA PRO A 332 9.53 -1.53 34.82
C PRO A 332 8.32 -2.35 35.27
N LYS A 333 7.16 -1.72 35.46
CA LYS A 333 5.92 -2.41 35.83
C LYS A 333 5.56 -3.54 34.88
N ARG A 334 5.78 -3.31 33.57
CA ARG A 334 5.54 -4.30 32.50
C ARG A 334 6.51 -4.07 31.34
N LEU A 335 6.89 -5.16 30.73
CA LEU A 335 7.57 -5.17 29.44
C LEU A 335 6.59 -5.71 28.40
N ARG A 336 6.38 -4.95 27.34
CA ARG A 336 5.51 -5.35 26.22
C ARG A 336 6.31 -5.40 24.94
N ILE A 337 6.00 -6.39 24.11
CA ILE A 337 6.58 -6.54 22.79
C ILE A 337 5.47 -6.26 21.77
N LEU A 338 5.71 -5.30 20.88
CA LEU A 338 4.83 -4.97 19.78
C LEU A 338 5.42 -5.66 18.54
N PRO A 339 4.80 -6.74 18.04
CA PRO A 339 5.38 -7.54 16.97
C PRO A 339 5.37 -6.79 15.64
N CYS A 340 6.47 -6.92 14.90
CA CYS A 340 6.59 -6.44 13.53
C CYS A 340 6.73 -7.61 12.57
N PRO A 341 6.43 -7.44 11.28
CA PRO A 341 6.62 -8.50 10.28
C PRO A 341 8.05 -9.02 10.26
N PRO A 342 8.27 -10.33 10.09
CA PRO A 342 9.60 -10.92 10.05
C PRO A 342 10.41 -10.43 8.83
N GLY A 343 11.72 -10.38 8.96
CA GLY A 343 12.65 -10.03 7.87
C GLY A 343 12.80 -8.53 7.61
N THR A 344 12.23 -7.67 8.46
CA THR A 344 12.37 -6.21 8.35
C THR A 344 12.62 -5.56 9.70
N GLU A 345 13.17 -4.35 9.69
CA GLU A 345 13.47 -3.56 10.89
C GLU A 345 12.68 -2.26 10.89
N VAL A 346 12.33 -1.77 12.08
CA VAL A 346 11.71 -0.45 12.24
C VAL A 346 12.80 0.61 12.16
N VAL A 347 12.65 1.54 11.21
CA VAL A 347 13.61 2.64 11.00
C VAL A 347 13.12 3.97 11.57
N ASP A 348 11.81 4.14 11.68
CA ASP A 348 11.19 5.31 12.31
C ASP A 348 9.82 4.96 12.88
N LEU A 349 9.31 5.78 13.80
CA LEU A 349 7.98 5.61 14.39
C LEU A 349 7.37 6.93 14.81
N CYS A 350 6.04 6.98 14.82
CA CYS A 350 5.25 8.06 15.36
C CYS A 350 4.20 7.52 16.32
N LEU A 351 4.08 8.13 17.50
CA LEU A 351 3.00 7.83 18.43
C LEU A 351 1.79 8.74 18.15
N ILE A 352 0.62 8.15 18.14
CA ILE A 352 -0.64 8.85 17.89
C ILE A 352 -1.34 9.06 19.23
N PRO A 353 -1.51 10.30 19.68
CA PRO A 353 -2.17 10.62 20.95
C PRO A 353 -3.69 10.43 20.85
N ARG A 354 -4.35 10.19 21.98
CA ARG A 354 -5.80 10.12 22.09
C ARG A 354 -6.46 11.45 21.77
N THR A 355 -5.86 12.52 22.23
CA THR A 355 -6.36 13.89 22.07
C THR A 355 -5.30 14.82 21.51
N ASN A 356 -5.71 15.78 20.70
CA ASN A 356 -4.87 16.85 20.18
C ASN A 356 -5.42 18.21 20.67
N PRO A 357 -4.58 19.22 20.83
CA PRO A 357 -3.14 19.29 20.64
C PRO A 357 -2.31 18.77 21.82
N HIS A 358 -1.05 18.46 21.57
CA HIS A 358 -0.14 17.96 22.58
C HIS A 358 1.29 18.46 22.34
N PHE A 359 1.84 19.23 23.26
CA PHE A 359 3.14 19.90 23.14
C PHE A 359 4.29 19.20 23.89
N ALA A 360 4.01 18.43 24.90
CA ALA A 360 5.02 17.75 25.73
C ALA A 360 5.28 16.29 25.28
N GLY A 361 5.38 16.06 23.98
CA GLY A 361 5.44 14.73 23.38
C GLY A 361 4.06 14.10 23.21
N CYS A 362 4.00 12.86 22.73
CA CYS A 362 2.73 12.12 22.60
C CYS A 362 2.26 11.66 23.98
N GLN A 363 1.30 12.33 24.57
CA GLN A 363 0.64 11.90 25.80
C GLN A 363 -0.54 10.98 25.48
N ASP A 364 -0.75 9.98 26.35
CA ASP A 364 -1.80 8.98 26.24
C ASP A 364 -1.94 8.41 24.82
N PRO A 365 -0.85 7.83 24.27
CA PRO A 365 -0.88 7.30 22.92
C PRO A 365 -1.83 6.10 22.81
N ILE A 366 -2.61 6.08 21.73
CA ILE A 366 -3.56 4.99 21.41
C ILE A 366 -3.04 4.07 20.31
N ALA A 367 -2.09 4.54 19.51
CA ALA A 367 -1.53 3.79 18.41
C ALA A 367 -0.08 4.18 18.15
N VAL A 368 0.64 3.32 17.48
CA VAL A 368 1.95 3.60 16.88
C VAL A 368 1.89 3.32 15.40
N ILE A 369 2.41 4.26 14.61
CA ILE A 369 2.70 4.08 13.18
C ILE A 369 4.20 3.85 13.08
N ALA A 370 4.62 2.72 12.55
CA ALA A 370 6.02 2.37 12.38
C ALA A 370 6.37 2.28 10.89
N LEU A 371 7.48 2.89 10.51
CA LEU A 371 8.08 2.77 9.20
C LEU A 371 9.11 1.65 9.23
N LEU A 372 8.95 0.69 8.35
CA LEU A 372 9.87 -0.44 8.19
C LEU A 372 10.95 -0.12 7.15
N ALA A 373 12.09 -0.80 7.24
CA ALA A 373 13.18 -0.67 6.27
C ALA A 373 12.76 -1.04 4.83
N SER A 374 11.70 -1.85 4.69
CA SER A 374 11.07 -2.15 3.41
C SER A 374 10.32 -0.96 2.77
N GLY A 375 10.10 0.13 3.53
CA GLY A 375 9.26 1.25 3.12
C GLY A 375 7.77 1.07 3.41
N GLU A 376 7.39 0.01 4.11
CA GLU A 376 6.02 -0.25 4.56
C GLU A 376 5.71 0.55 5.82
N LEU A 377 4.47 1.04 5.92
CA LEU A 377 3.92 1.59 7.15
C LEU A 377 2.98 0.57 7.79
N ILE A 378 3.21 0.29 9.06
CA ILE A 378 2.32 -0.54 9.88
C ILE A 378 1.72 0.28 11.00
N SER A 379 0.46 0.00 11.33
CA SER A 379 -0.26 0.63 12.43
C SER A 379 -0.63 -0.42 13.47
N MET A 380 -0.31 -0.13 14.71
CA MET A 380 -0.58 -1.02 15.84
C MET A 380 -1.26 -0.26 16.96
N SER A 381 -2.16 -0.94 17.67
CA SER A 381 -2.73 -0.41 18.93
C SER A 381 -1.62 -0.25 19.96
N PHE A 382 -1.67 0.83 20.73
CA PHE A 382 -0.71 1.07 21.78
C PHE A 382 -1.42 1.03 23.15
N PRO A 383 -0.84 0.37 24.15
CA PRO A 383 0.44 -0.33 24.17
C PRO A 383 0.36 -1.83 23.82
N SER A 384 -0.77 -2.34 23.35
CA SER A 384 -1.00 -3.77 23.16
C SER A 384 -0.19 -4.37 22.00
N GLY A 385 0.16 -3.58 20.99
CA GLY A 385 0.83 -4.05 19.77
C GLY A 385 -0.05 -4.84 18.82
N MET A 386 -1.36 -4.90 19.06
CA MET A 386 -2.29 -5.61 18.17
C MET A 386 -2.41 -4.85 16.85
N PRO A 387 -2.36 -5.55 15.70
CA PRO A 387 -2.61 -4.94 14.41
C PRO A 387 -3.97 -4.25 14.40
N ILE A 388 -4.02 -3.06 13.81
CA ILE A 388 -5.29 -2.34 13.67
C ILE A 388 -5.98 -2.82 12.41
N THR A 389 -7.11 -3.48 12.58
CA THR A 389 -7.93 -3.99 11.48
C THR A 389 -9.24 -3.20 11.36
N PRO A 390 -9.75 -2.98 10.16
CA PRO A 390 -9.17 -3.35 8.87
C PRO A 390 -7.88 -2.57 8.63
N THR A 391 -6.95 -3.25 8.03
CA THR A 391 -5.58 -2.84 7.79
C THR A 391 -5.41 -1.33 7.67
N ASN A 392 -4.74 -0.79 8.64
CA ASN A 392 -4.35 0.59 8.78
C ASN A 392 -5.48 1.62 8.54
N GLN A 393 -5.77 2.38 9.55
CA GLN A 393 -6.60 3.58 9.47
C GLN A 393 -5.91 4.71 8.65
N LEU A 394 -4.95 4.36 7.81
CA LEU A 394 -4.20 5.26 6.96
C LEU A 394 -4.83 5.33 5.56
N HIS A 395 -4.45 6.33 4.80
CA HIS A 395 -4.94 6.52 3.45
C HIS A 395 -4.58 5.33 2.54
N LEU A 396 -5.51 4.91 1.68
CA LEU A 396 -5.37 3.74 0.81
C LEU A 396 -4.20 3.84 -0.17
N SER A 397 -3.76 5.04 -0.51
CA SER A 397 -2.58 5.27 -1.34
C SER A 397 -1.31 4.60 -0.81
N MET A 398 -1.19 4.45 0.50
CA MET A 398 0.00 3.82 1.09
C MET A 398 0.04 2.31 0.85
N THR A 399 -1.10 1.69 0.58
CA THR A 399 -1.17 0.26 0.26
C THR A 399 -0.65 -0.07 -1.14
N LEU A 400 -0.50 0.92 -2.02
CA LEU A 400 0.05 0.74 -3.36
C LEU A 400 1.57 0.59 -3.38
N ALA A 401 2.27 1.13 -2.38
CA ALA A 401 3.73 1.06 -2.30
C ALA A 401 4.23 -0.25 -1.68
N HIS A 402 3.50 -0.81 -0.72
CA HIS A 402 3.90 -2.04 -0.05
C HIS A 402 2.69 -2.77 0.59
N PRO A 403 2.57 -4.09 0.38
CA PRO A 403 3.31 -4.89 -0.60
C PRO A 403 2.99 -4.44 -2.03
N TYR A 404 3.93 -4.60 -2.96
CA TYR A 404 3.78 -4.12 -4.33
C TYR A 404 2.52 -4.67 -5.00
N VAL A 405 1.88 -3.83 -5.81
CA VAL A 405 0.71 -4.19 -6.61
C VAL A 405 1.14 -4.81 -7.92
N ASN A 406 0.71 -6.05 -8.16
CA ASN A 406 1.01 -6.80 -9.38
C ASN A 406 -0.03 -6.54 -10.47
N HIS A 407 -1.31 -6.47 -10.09
CA HIS A 407 -2.42 -6.30 -11.01
C HIS A 407 -3.48 -5.37 -10.43
N LEU A 408 -4.09 -4.58 -11.30
CA LEU A 408 -5.09 -3.58 -10.96
C LEU A 408 -6.34 -3.81 -11.81
N HIS A 409 -7.51 -3.78 -11.19
CA HIS A 409 -8.79 -3.83 -11.87
C HIS A 409 -9.78 -2.83 -11.26
N LEU A 410 -10.81 -2.47 -12.00
CA LEU A 410 -11.87 -1.56 -11.57
C LEU A 410 -13.23 -2.10 -12.04
N ALA A 411 -14.17 -2.23 -11.14
CA ALA A 411 -15.50 -2.66 -11.47
C ALA A 411 -16.56 -1.74 -10.83
N PRO A 412 -17.61 -1.35 -11.58
CA PRO A 412 -18.76 -0.70 -10.99
C PRO A 412 -19.56 -1.71 -10.18
N VAL A 413 -19.91 -1.34 -8.94
CA VAL A 413 -20.71 -2.17 -8.02
C VAL A 413 -21.88 -1.34 -7.52
N GLU A 414 -23.04 -1.93 -7.42
CA GLU A 414 -24.22 -1.27 -6.85
C GLU A 414 -23.91 -0.78 -5.42
N ARG A 415 -24.23 0.48 -5.13
CA ARG A 415 -23.94 1.14 -3.86
C ARG A 415 -24.47 0.36 -2.66
N THR A 416 -25.71 -0.08 -2.72
CA THR A 416 -26.34 -0.84 -1.62
C THR A 416 -25.65 -2.17 -1.37
N ARG A 417 -25.17 -2.81 -2.42
CA ARG A 417 -24.42 -4.06 -2.33
C ARG A 417 -23.05 -3.83 -1.68
N TRP A 418 -22.33 -2.81 -2.11
CA TRP A 418 -21.03 -2.47 -1.52
C TRP A 418 -21.15 -2.09 -0.04
N LEU A 419 -22.14 -1.27 0.33
CA LEU A 419 -22.41 -0.93 1.72
C LEU A 419 -22.79 -2.16 2.54
N GLY A 420 -23.62 -3.05 2.01
CA GLY A 420 -23.97 -4.32 2.68
C GLY A 420 -22.77 -5.21 3.01
N MET A 421 -21.71 -5.16 2.19
CA MET A 421 -20.45 -5.89 2.45
C MET A 421 -19.51 -5.15 3.43
N THR A 422 -19.63 -3.83 3.57
CA THR A 422 -18.64 -3.02 4.27
C THR A 422 -19.15 -2.28 5.50
N GLU A 423 -20.44 -1.94 5.57
CA GLU A 423 -21.00 -1.08 6.61
C GLU A 423 -20.92 -1.66 8.03
N LYS A 424 -21.04 -2.98 8.16
CA LYS A 424 -20.96 -3.69 9.45
C LYS A 424 -19.53 -3.83 9.99
N ARG A 425 -18.52 -3.50 9.20
CA ARG A 425 -17.14 -3.58 9.65
C ARG A 425 -16.87 -2.44 10.62
N GLN A 426 -16.45 -2.80 11.85
CA GLN A 426 -16.04 -1.82 12.84
C GLN A 426 -14.85 -1.02 12.31
N GLN A 427 -15.08 0.26 12.11
CA GLN A 427 -13.98 1.20 11.90
C GLN A 427 -13.32 1.44 13.24
N GLY A 428 -12.01 1.23 13.32
CA GLY A 428 -11.20 1.62 14.47
C GLY A 428 -11.19 3.15 14.68
N PRO A 429 -10.52 3.64 15.72
CA PRO A 429 -10.40 5.09 15.94
C PRO A 429 -9.72 5.76 14.76
N LYS A 430 -10.19 6.95 14.39
CA LYS A 430 -9.56 7.76 13.34
C LYS A 430 -8.24 8.33 13.87
N PHE A 431 -7.13 8.02 13.21
CA PHE A 431 -5.81 8.52 13.60
C PHE A 431 -5.54 9.92 13.09
N LEU A 432 -6.03 10.22 11.88
CA LEU A 432 -5.83 11.50 11.25
C LEU A 432 -7.16 12.24 11.19
N ASN A 433 -7.27 13.32 11.92
CA ASN A 433 -8.46 14.15 12.02
C ASN A 433 -8.26 15.55 11.42
N GLY A 434 -7.03 15.89 11.03
CA GLY A 434 -6.67 17.17 10.45
C GLY A 434 -7.06 17.34 8.99
N GLY A 435 -6.74 18.49 8.45
CA GLY A 435 -6.99 18.86 7.07
C GLY A 435 -8.32 19.60 6.86
N LEU A 436 -8.55 20.03 5.64
CA LEU A 436 -9.75 20.73 5.21
C LEU A 436 -10.89 19.75 4.96
N GLU A 437 -12.12 20.23 5.05
CA GLU A 437 -13.27 19.47 4.59
C GLU A 437 -13.21 19.24 3.08
N ALA A 438 -13.78 18.14 2.62
CA ALA A 438 -13.83 17.85 1.19
C ALA A 438 -14.70 18.91 0.49
N ASN A 439 -14.19 19.46 -0.60
CA ASN A 439 -14.94 20.40 -1.44
C ASN A 439 -16.02 19.71 -2.27
N TYR A 440 -16.09 18.39 -2.25
CA TYR A 440 -17.01 17.60 -3.03
C TYR A 440 -18.13 17.09 -2.13
N PRO A 441 -19.38 17.47 -2.37
CA PRO A 441 -20.50 16.91 -1.63
C PRO A 441 -20.60 15.41 -1.92
N LEU A 442 -20.95 14.62 -0.89
CA LEU A 442 -21.25 13.21 -1.06
C LEU A 442 -22.43 13.05 -2.03
N LYS A 443 -22.15 12.49 -3.19
CA LYS A 443 -23.16 12.12 -4.17
C LYS A 443 -23.49 10.65 -4.02
N ARG A 444 -24.74 10.32 -3.81
CA ARG A 444 -25.23 8.95 -3.67
C ARG A 444 -25.47 8.33 -5.04
N PHE A 445 -24.42 8.10 -5.79
CA PHE A 445 -24.52 7.38 -7.05
C PHE A 445 -25.04 5.97 -6.85
N GLU A 446 -25.80 5.47 -7.81
CA GLU A 446 -26.35 4.11 -7.81
C GLU A 446 -25.24 3.04 -7.82
N HIS A 447 -24.16 3.31 -8.53
CA HIS A 447 -22.98 2.46 -8.60
C HIS A 447 -21.75 3.15 -8.03
N ARG A 448 -20.84 2.37 -7.41
CA ARG A 448 -19.54 2.81 -6.91
C ARG A 448 -18.45 2.17 -7.75
N ASN A 449 -17.35 2.90 -7.95
CA ASN A 449 -16.15 2.39 -8.60
C ASN A 449 -15.28 1.64 -7.58
N ILE A 450 -15.33 0.32 -7.59
CA ILE A 450 -14.55 -0.52 -6.69
C ILE A 450 -13.26 -0.95 -7.36
N VAL A 451 -12.14 -0.52 -6.80
CA VAL A 451 -10.79 -0.94 -7.19
C VAL A 451 -10.50 -2.31 -6.59
N GLN A 452 -9.90 -3.19 -7.36
CA GLN A 452 -9.37 -4.47 -6.92
C GLN A 452 -7.87 -4.50 -7.24
N MET A 453 -7.05 -4.73 -6.24
CA MET A 453 -5.60 -4.79 -6.38
C MET A 453 -5.06 -6.12 -5.88
N SER A 454 -4.26 -6.81 -6.68
CA SER A 454 -3.46 -7.93 -6.20
C SER A 454 -2.07 -7.47 -5.80
N HIS A 455 -1.58 -8.02 -4.71
CA HIS A 455 -0.31 -7.67 -4.10
C HIS A 455 0.71 -8.81 -4.16
N ALA A 456 1.99 -8.47 -4.04
CA ALA A 456 3.11 -9.41 -4.07
C ALA A 456 3.07 -10.45 -2.93
N ASP A 457 2.36 -10.17 -1.84
CA ASP A 457 2.14 -11.09 -0.71
C ASP A 457 1.02 -12.12 -0.97
N GLY A 458 0.43 -12.14 -2.16
CA GLY A 458 -0.68 -13.03 -2.51
C GLY A 458 -2.04 -12.60 -1.97
N THR A 459 -2.19 -11.34 -1.53
CA THR A 459 -3.48 -10.78 -1.14
C THR A 459 -4.15 -10.02 -2.27
N VAL A 460 -5.48 -9.93 -2.23
CA VAL A 460 -6.27 -9.04 -3.08
C VAL A 460 -7.03 -8.06 -2.19
N ARG A 461 -6.93 -6.78 -2.46
CA ARG A 461 -7.59 -5.71 -1.69
C ARG A 461 -8.61 -4.99 -2.55
N LEU A 462 -9.80 -4.75 -1.97
CA LEU A 462 -10.92 -4.06 -2.61
C LEU A 462 -11.29 -2.82 -1.81
N TRP A 463 -11.48 -1.69 -2.50
CA TRP A 463 -11.88 -0.44 -1.88
C TRP A 463 -12.60 0.47 -2.86
N ASP A 464 -13.38 1.44 -2.34
CA ASP A 464 -14.16 2.39 -3.14
C ASP A 464 -13.30 3.59 -3.57
N ALA A 465 -13.13 3.79 -4.86
CA ALA A 465 -12.45 4.95 -5.44
C ALA A 465 -13.39 6.15 -5.67
N GLY A 466 -14.70 5.95 -5.60
CA GLY A 466 -15.70 6.98 -5.86
C GLY A 466 -15.82 7.39 -7.32
N HIS A 467 -16.61 8.45 -7.55
CA HIS A 467 -16.82 9.11 -8.83
C HIS A 467 -16.43 10.59 -8.76
N HIS A 468 -15.21 10.88 -8.28
CA HIS A 468 -14.76 12.27 -7.98
C HIS A 468 -15.64 12.97 -6.94
N ASP A 469 -16.24 12.20 -6.04
CA ASP A 469 -17.03 12.64 -4.89
C ASP A 469 -16.37 12.22 -3.57
N GLU A 470 -17.00 12.58 -2.47
CA GLU A 470 -16.62 12.06 -1.14
C GLU A 470 -16.94 10.57 -1.06
N ILE A 471 -16.06 9.80 -0.45
CA ILE A 471 -16.24 8.36 -0.25
C ILE A 471 -17.11 8.14 0.98
N GLU A 472 -18.26 7.50 0.80
CA GLU A 472 -19.22 7.24 1.86
C GLU A 472 -18.70 6.22 2.87
N ASN A 473 -17.98 5.21 2.41
CA ASN A 473 -17.39 4.17 3.25
C ASN A 473 -15.97 3.83 2.75
N ASP A 474 -14.99 4.13 3.56
CA ASP A 474 -13.57 3.91 3.30
C ASP A 474 -13.05 2.53 3.74
N ALA A 475 -13.94 1.57 3.95
CA ALA A 475 -13.57 0.22 4.33
C ALA A 475 -12.75 -0.48 3.25
N LEU A 476 -11.72 -1.19 3.69
CA LEU A 476 -10.90 -2.07 2.86
C LEU A 476 -11.34 -3.52 3.08
N LEU A 477 -11.66 -4.23 2.01
CA LEU A 477 -11.81 -5.69 2.02
C LEU A 477 -10.51 -6.32 1.58
N GLN A 478 -10.04 -7.32 2.31
CA GLN A 478 -8.85 -8.09 1.95
C GLN A 478 -9.19 -9.57 1.82
N ILE A 479 -8.59 -10.20 0.83
CA ILE A 479 -8.72 -11.63 0.53
C ILE A 479 -7.31 -12.22 0.50
N ASP A 480 -7.10 -13.32 1.22
CA ASP A 480 -5.83 -14.05 1.19
C ASP A 480 -5.91 -15.17 0.14
N VAL A 481 -5.39 -14.88 -1.07
CA VAL A 481 -5.34 -15.85 -2.18
C VAL A 481 -4.29 -16.92 -1.90
N ALA A 482 -3.18 -16.59 -1.24
CA ALA A 482 -2.13 -17.54 -0.89
C ALA A 482 -2.68 -18.65 0.02
N ARG A 483 -3.45 -18.28 1.04
CA ARG A 483 -4.14 -19.23 1.92
C ARG A 483 -5.16 -20.09 1.14
N ALA A 484 -5.93 -19.48 0.25
CA ALA A 484 -6.92 -20.20 -0.54
C ALA A 484 -6.28 -21.23 -1.49
N VAL A 485 -5.12 -20.91 -2.07
CA VAL A 485 -4.35 -21.86 -2.89
C VAL A 485 -3.66 -22.93 -2.04
N GLY A 486 -3.33 -22.62 -0.79
CA GLY A 486 -2.68 -23.53 0.15
C GLY A 486 -1.16 -23.49 0.09
N ARG A 487 -0.55 -22.38 -0.40
CA ARG A 487 0.90 -22.16 -0.40
C ARG A 487 1.23 -20.67 -0.28
N GLN A 488 2.44 -20.37 0.17
CA GLN A 488 2.92 -18.98 0.32
C GLN A 488 3.79 -18.53 -0.87
N ASP A 489 4.50 -19.45 -1.48
CA ASP A 489 5.41 -19.14 -2.57
C ASP A 489 4.71 -19.21 -3.93
N ASN A 490 5.17 -18.38 -4.87
CA ASN A 490 4.69 -18.34 -6.26
C ASN A 490 3.17 -18.09 -6.39
N VAL A 491 2.66 -17.15 -5.61
CA VAL A 491 1.24 -16.73 -5.62
C VAL A 491 1.15 -15.35 -6.26
N GLU A 492 1.38 -15.28 -7.56
CA GLU A 492 1.22 -14.05 -8.33
C GLU A 492 -0.12 -14.07 -9.08
N VAL A 493 -1.01 -13.15 -8.71
CA VAL A 493 -2.30 -12.97 -9.38
C VAL A 493 -2.10 -12.17 -10.66
N THR A 494 -2.47 -12.73 -11.80
CA THR A 494 -2.34 -12.10 -13.13
C THR A 494 -3.65 -11.53 -13.65
N LYS A 495 -4.78 -12.06 -13.18
CA LYS A 495 -6.12 -11.60 -13.58
C LYS A 495 -7.07 -11.62 -12.38
N ILE A 496 -7.94 -10.61 -12.33
CA ILE A 496 -9.03 -10.51 -11.35
C ILE A 496 -10.31 -10.24 -12.11
N SER A 497 -11.40 -10.88 -11.72
CA SER A 497 -12.73 -10.57 -12.22
C SER A 497 -13.73 -10.56 -11.06
N PHE A 498 -14.37 -9.42 -10.85
CA PHE A 498 -15.32 -9.20 -9.78
C PHE A 498 -16.75 -9.09 -10.34
N ALA A 499 -17.59 -10.02 -9.95
CA ALA A 499 -19.03 -10.02 -10.26
C ALA A 499 -19.78 -9.30 -9.13
N GLY A 500 -19.89 -7.98 -9.25
CA GLY A 500 -20.42 -7.12 -8.19
C GLY A 500 -21.87 -7.44 -7.80
N ALA A 501 -22.73 -7.75 -8.77
CA ALA A 501 -24.12 -8.11 -8.52
C ALA A 501 -24.28 -9.46 -7.81
N ALA A 502 -23.35 -10.38 -8.02
CA ALA A 502 -23.30 -11.67 -7.34
C ALA A 502 -22.53 -11.64 -6.01
N SER A 503 -21.76 -10.57 -5.76
CA SER A 503 -20.78 -10.49 -4.66
C SER A 503 -19.78 -11.66 -4.68
N GLU A 504 -19.25 -11.94 -5.85
CA GLU A 504 -18.28 -13.01 -6.12
C GLU A 504 -17.05 -12.47 -6.83
N LEU A 505 -15.89 -13.06 -6.55
CA LEU A 505 -14.62 -12.67 -7.15
C LEU A 505 -13.87 -13.89 -7.60
N SER A 506 -13.24 -13.82 -8.77
CA SER A 506 -12.29 -14.81 -9.25
C SER A 506 -10.91 -14.20 -9.41
N ALA A 507 -9.88 -14.93 -9.00
CA ALA A 507 -8.47 -14.59 -9.17
C ALA A 507 -7.77 -15.70 -9.96
N GLY A 508 -7.09 -15.31 -11.03
CA GLY A 508 -6.26 -16.19 -11.85
C GLY A 508 -4.78 -15.95 -11.59
N LEU A 509 -4.01 -17.00 -11.44
CA LEU A 509 -2.60 -16.96 -11.06
C LEU A 509 -1.66 -17.23 -12.25
N ARG A 510 -0.42 -16.77 -12.12
CA ARG A 510 0.67 -17.06 -13.06
C ARG A 510 0.97 -18.56 -13.13
N SER A 511 0.79 -19.26 -12.05
CA SER A 511 0.98 -20.72 -11.96
C SER A 511 -0.15 -21.55 -12.55
N GLY A 512 -1.25 -20.94 -13.02
CA GLY A 512 -2.34 -21.59 -13.75
C GLY A 512 -3.49 -22.06 -12.85
N GLU A 513 -3.63 -21.55 -11.65
CA GLU A 513 -4.81 -21.75 -10.83
C GLU A 513 -5.82 -20.62 -11.02
N VAL A 514 -7.10 -20.98 -10.87
CA VAL A 514 -8.22 -20.03 -10.76
C VAL A 514 -8.95 -20.30 -9.46
N VAL A 515 -8.99 -19.27 -8.61
CA VAL A 515 -9.66 -19.33 -7.29
C VAL A 515 -10.92 -18.50 -7.33
N VAL A 516 -12.01 -19.04 -6.84
CA VAL A 516 -13.31 -18.35 -6.76
C VAL A 516 -13.66 -18.10 -5.30
N PHE A 517 -14.05 -16.86 -5.01
CA PHE A 517 -14.52 -16.40 -3.71
C PHE A 517 -15.97 -15.94 -3.79
N ARG A 518 -16.72 -16.19 -2.72
CA ARG A 518 -18.13 -15.79 -2.58
C ARG A 518 -18.36 -15.10 -1.25
N TRP A 519 -19.13 -14.04 -1.24
CA TRP A 519 -19.54 -13.38 0.00
C TRP A 519 -20.43 -14.28 0.85
N GLY A 520 -20.12 -14.43 2.13
CA GLY A 520 -20.90 -15.24 3.04
C GLY A 520 -20.38 -15.27 4.46
N ILE A 521 -21.07 -16.04 5.29
CA ILE A 521 -20.72 -16.31 6.69
C ILE A 521 -19.76 -17.50 6.74
N ASN A 522 -18.64 -17.34 7.45
CA ASN A 522 -17.64 -18.38 7.61
C ASN A 522 -18.14 -19.49 8.54
N LYS A 523 -18.35 -20.69 7.97
CA LYS A 523 -18.75 -21.89 8.71
C LYS A 523 -17.56 -22.62 9.36
N HIS A 524 -16.33 -22.21 9.03
CA HIS A 524 -15.08 -22.78 9.52
C HIS A 524 -14.32 -21.84 10.46
N LEU A 525 -15.05 -20.95 11.14
CA LEU A 525 -14.50 -20.00 12.09
C LEU A 525 -13.70 -20.73 13.19
N GLY A 526 -12.48 -20.29 13.44
CA GLY A 526 -11.58 -20.88 14.44
C GLY A 526 -10.97 -22.22 14.04
N GLN A 527 -11.12 -22.66 12.78
CA GLN A 527 -10.58 -23.92 12.29
C GLN A 527 -9.41 -23.65 11.33
N GLU A 528 -8.35 -24.44 11.45
CA GLU A 528 -7.27 -24.46 10.48
C GLU A 528 -7.59 -25.47 9.36
N PRO A 529 -7.24 -25.15 8.09
CA PRO A 529 -7.53 -26.02 6.96
C PRO A 529 -6.73 -27.32 7.04
N ILE A 530 -7.32 -28.41 6.59
CA ILE A 530 -6.61 -29.67 6.45
C ILE A 530 -5.67 -29.57 5.23
N PRO A 531 -4.37 -29.75 5.40
CA PRO A 531 -3.43 -29.71 4.27
C PRO A 531 -3.78 -30.76 3.23
N ARG A 532 -3.98 -30.36 1.99
CA ARG A 532 -4.22 -31.25 0.85
C ARG A 532 -3.69 -30.59 -0.42
N GLU A 533 -3.24 -31.42 -1.35
CA GLU A 533 -2.83 -30.99 -2.69
C GLU A 533 -4.05 -30.66 -3.55
N ASN A 534 -3.89 -29.77 -4.49
CA ASN A 534 -4.91 -29.43 -5.47
C ASN A 534 -4.80 -30.43 -6.64
N GLU A 535 -5.93 -31.05 -6.99
CA GLU A 535 -5.98 -32.01 -8.09
C GLU A 535 -5.92 -31.27 -9.44
N GLN A 536 -4.94 -31.62 -10.26
CA GLN A 536 -4.75 -31.00 -11.57
C GLN A 536 -5.89 -31.34 -12.53
N GLY A 537 -6.42 -30.34 -13.22
CA GLY A 537 -7.53 -30.47 -14.17
C GLY A 537 -8.90 -30.62 -13.54
N ALA A 538 -9.01 -30.57 -12.21
CA ALA A 538 -10.25 -30.73 -11.48
C ALA A 538 -10.58 -29.52 -10.60
N LEU A 539 -11.85 -29.40 -10.21
CA LEU A 539 -12.30 -28.45 -9.21
C LEU A 539 -12.11 -29.02 -7.80
N THR A 540 -11.38 -28.31 -6.97
CA THR A 540 -11.21 -28.60 -5.56
C THR A 540 -12.12 -27.69 -4.73
N ASN A 541 -12.93 -28.24 -3.83
CA ASN A 541 -13.68 -27.48 -2.86
C ASN A 541 -12.69 -26.97 -1.78
N ILE A 542 -12.63 -25.65 -1.58
CA ILE A 542 -11.69 -25.00 -0.68
C ILE A 542 -12.35 -24.13 0.40
N VAL A 543 -13.61 -24.38 0.71
CA VAL A 543 -14.38 -23.59 1.69
C VAL A 543 -13.73 -23.64 3.08
N ASP A 544 -13.08 -24.73 3.46
CA ASP A 544 -12.35 -24.92 4.71
C ASP A 544 -11.06 -24.08 4.80
N ARG A 545 -10.58 -23.52 3.69
CA ARG A 545 -9.38 -22.64 3.65
C ARG A 545 -9.70 -21.18 3.99
N SER A 546 -10.90 -20.90 4.49
CA SER A 546 -11.30 -19.58 4.97
C SER A 546 -10.38 -19.11 6.11
N GLU A 547 -10.16 -17.81 6.23
CA GLU A 547 -9.40 -17.25 7.34
C GLU A 547 -10.10 -17.55 8.67
N ALA A 548 -9.34 -18.07 9.65
CA ALA A 548 -9.89 -18.57 10.90
C ALA A 548 -10.63 -17.49 11.71
N ASP A 549 -10.19 -16.25 11.64
CA ASP A 549 -10.74 -15.13 12.39
C ASP A 549 -11.81 -14.32 11.64
N LEU A 550 -12.00 -14.58 10.35
CA LEU A 550 -12.93 -13.87 9.51
C LEU A 550 -14.35 -14.43 9.65
N LYS A 551 -15.23 -13.72 10.33
CA LYS A 551 -16.63 -14.14 10.57
C LYS A 551 -17.50 -14.09 9.32
N GLU A 552 -17.34 -13.05 8.50
CA GLU A 552 -18.09 -12.79 7.27
C GLU A 552 -17.17 -12.07 6.27
N GLY A 553 -17.23 -12.44 5.00
CA GLY A 553 -16.41 -11.83 3.97
C GLY A 553 -16.48 -12.56 2.64
N LEU A 554 -15.57 -12.23 1.72
CA LEU A 554 -15.34 -12.99 0.50
C LEU A 554 -14.56 -14.26 0.86
N LEU A 555 -15.25 -15.37 0.97
CA LEU A 555 -14.73 -16.66 1.41
C LEU A 555 -14.37 -17.53 0.21
N PRO A 556 -13.29 -18.34 0.29
CA PRO A 556 -12.93 -19.27 -0.78
C PRO A 556 -14.06 -20.30 -1.00
N LEU A 557 -14.36 -20.57 -2.25
CA LEU A 557 -15.41 -21.51 -2.68
C LEU A 557 -14.82 -22.73 -3.37
N THR A 558 -14.14 -22.49 -4.49
CA THR A 558 -13.56 -23.54 -5.32
C THR A 558 -12.29 -23.07 -6.02
N LEU A 559 -11.45 -24.04 -6.36
CA LEU A 559 -10.19 -23.82 -7.06
C LEU A 559 -10.08 -24.77 -8.24
N LEU A 560 -9.73 -24.25 -9.41
CA LEU A 560 -9.30 -25.01 -10.57
C LEU A 560 -7.78 -24.93 -10.68
N ALA A 561 -7.08 -26.05 -10.67
CA ALA A 561 -5.66 -26.15 -10.94
C ALA A 561 -5.44 -26.72 -12.34
N GLU A 562 -5.33 -25.86 -13.35
CA GLU A 562 -5.18 -26.31 -14.74
C GLU A 562 -3.75 -26.73 -15.07
N GLY A 563 -2.75 -26.00 -14.57
CA GLY A 563 -1.33 -26.29 -14.82
C GLY A 563 -0.89 -26.10 -16.28
N ASN A 564 -1.63 -25.33 -17.08
CA ASN A 564 -1.35 -25.06 -18.50
C ASN A 564 -0.86 -23.61 -18.74
N GLY A 565 0.07 -23.18 -17.92
CA GLY A 565 0.64 -21.84 -17.96
C GLY A 565 -0.22 -20.77 -17.25
N PRO A 566 0.23 -19.50 -17.27
CA PRO A 566 -0.47 -18.39 -16.65
C PRO A 566 -1.91 -18.23 -17.13
N VAL A 567 -2.79 -17.74 -16.23
CA VAL A 567 -4.13 -17.29 -16.61
C VAL A 567 -4.00 -16.00 -17.42
N THR A 568 -4.42 -16.06 -18.69
CA THR A 568 -4.31 -14.92 -19.65
C THR A 568 -5.61 -14.15 -19.80
N ALA A 569 -6.74 -14.80 -19.57
CA ALA A 569 -8.06 -14.19 -19.60
C ALA A 569 -8.94 -14.81 -18.50
N LEU A 570 -9.73 -13.99 -17.84
CA LEU A 570 -10.64 -14.42 -16.77
C LEU A 570 -11.88 -13.55 -16.78
N LYS A 571 -13.05 -14.18 -16.77
CA LYS A 571 -14.34 -13.48 -16.65
C LYS A 571 -15.25 -14.22 -15.69
N HIS A 572 -15.68 -13.52 -14.66
CA HIS A 572 -16.74 -13.94 -13.74
C HIS A 572 -18.04 -13.23 -14.11
N SER A 573 -19.08 -13.97 -14.44
CA SER A 573 -20.38 -13.39 -14.79
C SER A 573 -21.24 -13.16 -13.55
N ASP A 574 -22.12 -12.17 -13.62
CA ASP A 574 -23.14 -11.93 -12.57
C ASP A 574 -24.23 -13.01 -12.50
N VAL A 575 -24.15 -14.02 -13.35
CA VAL A 575 -25.17 -15.08 -13.49
C VAL A 575 -24.64 -16.47 -13.17
N GLY A 576 -23.50 -16.54 -12.47
CA GLY A 576 -22.96 -17.77 -11.86
C GLY A 576 -22.09 -18.63 -12.77
N PHE A 577 -21.43 -18.04 -13.78
CA PHE A 577 -20.43 -18.72 -14.60
C PHE A 577 -19.06 -18.03 -14.49
N VAL A 578 -18.00 -18.83 -14.56
CA VAL A 578 -16.64 -18.35 -14.68
C VAL A 578 -16.01 -18.96 -15.93
N ALA A 579 -15.39 -18.12 -16.75
CA ALA A 579 -14.58 -18.57 -17.87
C ALA A 579 -13.12 -18.19 -17.64
N ALA A 580 -12.20 -19.10 -17.88
CA ALA A 580 -10.76 -18.89 -17.72
C ALA A 580 -10.00 -19.40 -18.94
N GLY A 581 -9.08 -18.58 -19.44
CA GLY A 581 -8.17 -18.93 -20.53
C GLY A 581 -6.73 -18.92 -20.03
N PHE A 582 -5.91 -19.80 -20.57
CA PHE A 582 -4.53 -20.07 -20.15
C PHE A 582 -3.55 -19.92 -21.30
N GLU A 583 -2.31 -19.57 -21.00
CA GLU A 583 -1.25 -19.33 -22.01
C GLU A 583 -0.95 -20.56 -22.87
N GLY A 584 -1.12 -21.76 -22.32
CA GLY A 584 -1.03 -23.01 -23.06
C GLY A 584 -2.21 -23.27 -24.01
N GLY A 585 -3.18 -22.35 -24.09
CA GLY A 585 -4.33 -22.41 -25.00
C GLY A 585 -5.58 -23.08 -24.43
N SER A 586 -5.57 -23.59 -23.19
CA SER A 586 -6.78 -24.15 -22.58
C SER A 586 -7.81 -23.07 -22.32
N LEU A 587 -9.09 -23.47 -22.43
CA LEU A 587 -10.28 -22.73 -22.05
C LEU A 587 -11.13 -23.61 -21.12
N ALA A 588 -11.47 -23.10 -19.94
CA ALA A 588 -12.38 -23.77 -19.01
C ALA A 588 -13.60 -22.88 -18.75
N ILE A 589 -14.78 -23.48 -18.67
CA ILE A 589 -16.04 -22.83 -18.26
C ILE A 589 -16.57 -23.58 -17.05
N ILE A 590 -16.81 -22.84 -15.97
CA ILE A 590 -17.27 -23.36 -14.67
C ILE A 590 -18.66 -22.83 -14.39
N ASP A 591 -19.58 -23.72 -14.01
CA ASP A 591 -20.88 -23.36 -13.44
C ASP A 591 -20.76 -23.38 -11.90
N LEU A 592 -21.06 -22.26 -11.25
CA LEU A 592 -20.91 -22.07 -9.80
C LEU A 592 -22.15 -22.46 -8.99
N ARG A 593 -23.27 -22.82 -9.61
CA ARG A 593 -24.52 -23.21 -8.93
C ARG A 593 -24.42 -24.55 -8.22
N GLY A 594 -23.57 -25.41 -8.69
CA GLY A 594 -23.03 -26.61 -8.06
C GLY A 594 -21.69 -26.85 -8.68
N PRO A 595 -20.59 -26.26 -8.13
CA PRO A 595 -19.35 -26.04 -8.84
C PRO A 595 -18.91 -27.21 -9.70
N ALA A 596 -18.94 -27.01 -11.02
CA ALA A 596 -18.60 -28.04 -12.01
C ALA A 596 -18.00 -27.43 -13.27
N ILE A 597 -17.01 -28.09 -13.87
CA ILE A 597 -16.50 -27.72 -15.18
C ILE A 597 -17.52 -28.20 -16.22
N ILE A 598 -18.12 -27.27 -16.95
CA ILE A 598 -19.13 -27.58 -17.99
C ILE A 598 -18.56 -27.56 -19.40
N TYR A 599 -17.34 -27.05 -19.56
CA TYR A 599 -16.57 -27.08 -20.79
C TYR A 599 -15.09 -27.01 -20.51
N HIS A 600 -14.31 -27.83 -21.21
CA HIS A 600 -12.85 -27.75 -21.18
C HIS A 600 -12.29 -28.21 -22.51
N SER A 601 -11.51 -27.39 -23.17
CA SER A 601 -10.86 -27.69 -24.46
C SER A 601 -9.70 -26.74 -24.72
N ASN A 602 -8.89 -27.06 -25.72
CA ASN A 602 -7.84 -26.17 -26.21
C ASN A 602 -8.34 -25.36 -27.40
N VAL A 603 -8.04 -24.06 -27.45
CA VAL A 603 -8.47 -23.14 -28.52
C VAL A 603 -8.03 -23.63 -29.91
N GLY A 604 -6.92 -24.36 -30.01
CA GLY A 604 -6.46 -24.95 -31.25
C GLY A 604 -7.41 -26.01 -31.84
N GLU A 605 -8.31 -26.58 -31.06
CA GLU A 605 -9.26 -27.59 -31.54
C GLU A 605 -10.40 -26.97 -32.36
N PHE A 606 -11.00 -25.87 -31.88
CA PHE A 606 -12.11 -25.23 -32.61
C PHE A 606 -11.62 -24.30 -33.71
N VAL A 607 -10.42 -23.72 -33.65
CA VAL A 607 -9.84 -22.91 -34.71
C VAL A 607 -9.43 -23.76 -35.92
N LYS A 608 -8.94 -24.99 -35.70
CA LYS A 608 -8.56 -25.91 -36.78
C LYS A 608 -9.77 -26.46 -37.56
N SER A 609 -10.95 -26.51 -36.99
CA SER A 609 -12.12 -27.07 -37.66
C SER A 609 -12.56 -26.28 -38.91
N GLU A 610 -12.27 -24.97 -38.98
CA GLU A 610 -12.59 -24.14 -40.14
C GLU A 610 -11.67 -24.41 -41.36
N LYS A 611 -10.47 -24.90 -41.16
CA LYS A 611 -9.50 -25.14 -42.23
C LYS A 611 -9.76 -26.41 -43.03
N ARG A 612 -10.70 -27.24 -42.66
CA ARG A 612 -11.03 -28.50 -43.38
C ARG A 612 -11.80 -28.32 -44.71
N GLY A 613 -12.24 -27.10 -45.04
CA GLY A 613 -12.99 -26.83 -46.25
C GLY A 613 -12.15 -26.36 -47.49
N SER A 614 -10.87 -26.14 -47.35
CA SER A 614 -10.02 -25.63 -48.47
C SER A 614 -8.94 -26.66 -48.85
N PHE A 615 -9.18 -27.40 -49.93
CA PHE A 615 -8.16 -28.22 -50.54
C PHE A 615 -7.09 -27.33 -51.21
N ARG A 616 -6.00 -27.01 -50.52
CA ARG A 616 -4.71 -26.65 -51.11
C ARG A 616 -3.59 -27.30 -50.34
N ARG A 617 -2.99 -28.33 -50.98
CA ARG A 617 -1.69 -28.87 -50.59
C ARG A 617 -0.65 -27.75 -50.75
N SER A 618 -0.10 -27.29 -49.64
CA SER A 618 1.24 -26.70 -49.62
C SER A 618 2.03 -27.35 -48.50
N SER A 619 3.02 -28.08 -48.90
CA SER A 619 4.02 -28.69 -48.01
C SER A 619 4.99 -27.64 -47.55
N THR A 620 4.76 -27.08 -46.41
CA THR A 620 5.79 -26.52 -45.49
C THR A 620 5.18 -26.52 -44.12
N GLN A 621 5.73 -27.30 -43.21
CA GLN A 621 5.43 -27.25 -41.77
C GLN A 621 5.96 -25.91 -41.23
N SER A 622 5.17 -24.83 -41.36
CA SER A 622 5.37 -23.67 -40.55
C SER A 622 4.90 -24.06 -39.14
N ALA A 623 5.75 -23.95 -38.12
CA ALA A 623 5.40 -24.12 -36.75
C ALA A 623 4.14 -23.27 -36.48
N SER A 624 3.04 -23.90 -36.09
CA SER A 624 1.81 -23.17 -35.72
C SER A 624 2.14 -22.22 -34.59
N LYS A 625 1.87 -20.93 -34.75
CA LYS A 625 2.01 -19.95 -33.67
C LYS A 625 1.13 -20.39 -32.50
N ALA A 626 1.66 -20.30 -31.30
CA ALA A 626 0.89 -20.59 -30.08
C ALA A 626 -0.30 -19.63 -29.97
N GLU A 627 -1.46 -20.18 -29.63
CA GLU A 627 -2.70 -19.45 -29.56
C GLU A 627 -3.35 -19.65 -28.19
N TRP A 628 -3.78 -18.53 -27.57
CA TRP A 628 -4.41 -18.52 -26.28
C TRP A 628 -5.51 -17.46 -26.17
N PRO A 629 -6.49 -17.61 -25.24
CA PRO A 629 -7.50 -16.60 -24.99
C PRO A 629 -6.91 -15.32 -24.43
N THR A 630 -7.35 -14.16 -24.93
CA THR A 630 -6.94 -12.83 -24.47
C THR A 630 -8.10 -12.01 -23.90
N SER A 631 -9.34 -12.34 -24.33
CA SER A 631 -10.54 -11.64 -23.89
C SER A 631 -11.70 -12.61 -23.78
N LEU A 632 -12.51 -12.49 -22.72
CA LEU A 632 -13.67 -13.32 -22.43
C LEU A 632 -14.84 -12.42 -22.04
N GLU A 633 -16.03 -12.66 -22.62
CA GLU A 633 -17.22 -11.91 -22.21
C GLU A 633 -18.48 -12.74 -22.33
N PHE A 634 -19.36 -12.62 -21.31
CA PHE A 634 -20.67 -13.25 -21.30
C PHE A 634 -21.76 -12.29 -21.78
N SER A 635 -22.64 -12.76 -22.61
CA SER A 635 -23.76 -11.99 -23.15
C SER A 635 -25.08 -12.76 -23.09
N VAL A 636 -26.17 -12.04 -23.30
CA VAL A 636 -27.46 -12.61 -23.58
C VAL A 636 -27.97 -12.01 -24.89
N MET A 637 -28.09 -12.84 -25.93
CA MET A 637 -28.62 -12.39 -27.21
C MET A 637 -29.15 -13.55 -28.05
N THR A 638 -29.89 -13.23 -29.14
CA THR A 638 -30.40 -14.17 -30.11
C THR A 638 -29.35 -14.41 -31.21
N LEU A 639 -28.98 -15.65 -31.43
CA LEU A 639 -28.11 -16.03 -32.53
C LEU A 639 -28.87 -16.06 -33.87
N ASP A 640 -28.14 -15.98 -34.97
CA ASP A 640 -28.74 -16.07 -36.32
C ASP A 640 -29.34 -17.49 -36.52
N GLY A 641 -30.62 -17.54 -36.87
CA GLY A 641 -31.35 -18.80 -36.99
C GLY A 641 -32.05 -19.31 -35.74
N ASP A 642 -31.87 -18.64 -34.58
CA ASP A 642 -32.58 -18.99 -33.35
C ASP A 642 -33.84 -18.15 -33.16
N ASP A 643 -34.88 -18.76 -32.62
CA ASP A 643 -36.13 -18.05 -32.22
C ASP A 643 -36.12 -17.53 -30.78
N TYR A 644 -35.05 -17.72 -30.05
CA TYR A 644 -34.87 -17.39 -28.62
C TYR A 644 -33.50 -16.80 -28.33
N SER A 645 -33.39 -16.05 -27.27
CA SER A 645 -32.12 -15.59 -26.75
C SER A 645 -31.53 -16.62 -25.79
N SER A 646 -30.20 -16.70 -25.73
CA SER A 646 -29.47 -17.58 -24.84
C SER A 646 -28.28 -16.87 -24.19
N ILE A 647 -27.76 -17.47 -23.13
CA ILE A 647 -26.49 -17.04 -22.54
C ILE A 647 -25.38 -17.51 -23.45
N LEU A 648 -24.52 -16.59 -23.85
CA LEU A 648 -23.38 -16.87 -24.73
C LEU A 648 -22.07 -16.49 -24.01
N LEU A 649 -21.01 -17.24 -24.30
CA LEU A 649 -19.64 -16.85 -24.00
C LEU A 649 -18.92 -16.56 -25.31
N HIS A 650 -18.29 -15.38 -25.38
CA HIS A 650 -17.41 -14.99 -26.47
C HIS A 650 -15.96 -15.07 -26.01
N VAL A 651 -15.11 -15.64 -26.85
CA VAL A 651 -13.68 -15.90 -26.57
C VAL A 651 -12.83 -15.28 -27.66
N GLY A 652 -12.07 -14.26 -27.34
CA GLY A 652 -11.10 -13.64 -28.24
C GLY A 652 -9.70 -14.19 -28.01
N THR A 653 -8.89 -14.34 -29.08
CA THR A 653 -7.54 -14.89 -28.98
C THR A 653 -6.46 -13.88 -29.37
N ASN A 654 -5.21 -14.21 -29.05
CA ASN A 654 -4.02 -13.44 -29.42
C ASN A 654 -3.76 -13.43 -30.93
N LEU A 655 -4.35 -14.34 -31.70
CA LEU A 655 -4.23 -14.43 -33.15
C LEU A 655 -5.45 -13.89 -33.91
N GLY A 656 -6.40 -13.26 -33.19
CA GLY A 656 -7.55 -12.61 -33.80
C GLY A 656 -8.78 -13.50 -34.01
N HIS A 657 -8.82 -14.70 -33.48
CA HIS A 657 -10.03 -15.49 -33.54
C HIS A 657 -11.02 -15.09 -32.46
N VAL A 658 -12.32 -15.07 -32.84
CA VAL A 658 -13.44 -14.83 -31.91
C VAL A 658 -14.38 -16.03 -31.99
N ALA A 659 -14.33 -16.89 -30.97
CA ALA A 659 -15.24 -18.04 -30.84
C ALA A 659 -16.46 -17.71 -29.98
N THR A 660 -17.60 -18.34 -30.27
CA THR A 660 -18.83 -18.19 -29.51
C THR A 660 -19.30 -19.56 -29.04
N PHE A 661 -19.68 -19.60 -27.74
CA PHE A 661 -20.27 -20.78 -27.09
C PHE A 661 -21.65 -20.43 -26.55
N LYS A 662 -22.58 -21.38 -26.68
CA LYS A 662 -23.95 -21.27 -26.20
C LYS A 662 -24.11 -22.08 -24.90
N LEU A 663 -24.57 -21.45 -23.85
CA LEU A 663 -24.82 -22.07 -22.55
C LEU A 663 -26.31 -22.37 -22.42
N LEU A 664 -26.67 -23.63 -22.36
CA LEU A 664 -28.05 -24.08 -22.29
C LEU A 664 -28.31 -24.87 -21.02
N PRO A 665 -29.48 -24.65 -20.37
CA PRO A 665 -29.91 -25.49 -19.26
C PRO A 665 -30.33 -26.87 -19.73
N GLU A 666 -29.90 -27.90 -19.00
CA GLU A 666 -30.34 -29.27 -19.18
C GLU A 666 -31.41 -29.67 -18.16
N ALA A 667 -32.06 -30.85 -18.42
CA ALA A 667 -32.97 -31.45 -17.48
C ALA A 667 -32.23 -31.75 -16.15
N GLY A 668 -32.72 -31.22 -15.05
CA GLY A 668 -32.05 -31.29 -13.72
C GLY A 668 -31.31 -30.04 -13.28
N GLY A 669 -31.36 -28.95 -14.05
CA GLY A 669 -30.84 -27.61 -13.64
C GLY A 669 -29.34 -27.44 -13.85
N ARG A 670 -28.65 -28.37 -14.47
CA ARG A 670 -27.28 -28.25 -14.93
C ARG A 670 -27.21 -27.47 -16.24
N TYR A 671 -26.09 -26.84 -16.51
CA TYR A 671 -25.83 -26.17 -17.78
C TYR A 671 -24.77 -26.94 -18.56
N THR A 672 -24.90 -26.91 -19.90
CA THR A 672 -23.87 -27.38 -20.83
C THR A 672 -23.48 -26.24 -21.76
N ALA A 673 -22.22 -26.26 -22.21
CA ALA A 673 -21.69 -25.32 -23.15
C ALA A 673 -21.46 -26.00 -24.48
N SER A 674 -22.00 -25.48 -25.57
CA SER A 674 -21.81 -25.96 -26.92
C SER A 674 -21.14 -24.93 -27.80
N TYR A 675 -20.15 -25.36 -28.58
CA TYR A 675 -19.48 -24.52 -29.56
C TYR A 675 -20.44 -24.15 -30.70
N VAL A 676 -20.49 -22.87 -31.05
CA VAL A 676 -21.36 -22.34 -32.12
C VAL A 676 -20.55 -22.07 -33.39
N GLY A 677 -19.42 -21.38 -33.29
CA GLY A 677 -18.59 -21.05 -34.46
C GLY A 677 -17.47 -20.06 -34.08
N VAL A 678 -16.60 -19.80 -35.03
CA VAL A 678 -15.46 -18.89 -34.89
C VAL A 678 -15.39 -17.91 -36.06
N LEU A 679 -14.97 -16.69 -35.79
CA LEU A 679 -14.69 -15.66 -36.78
C LEU A 679 -13.21 -15.27 -36.66
N SER A 680 -12.52 -15.10 -37.80
CA SER A 680 -11.16 -14.58 -37.83
C SER A 680 -11.16 -13.08 -38.07
N LEU A 681 -10.44 -12.36 -37.22
CA LEU A 681 -10.09 -10.95 -37.33
C LEU A 681 -8.60 -10.83 -37.71
N ASP A 682 -8.18 -9.64 -38.06
CA ASP A 682 -6.83 -9.42 -38.57
C ASP A 682 -5.73 -9.38 -37.52
N ASP A 683 -6.06 -9.20 -36.25
CA ASP A 683 -5.09 -9.00 -35.17
C ASP A 683 -5.62 -9.42 -33.79
N LYS A 684 -4.74 -9.40 -32.76
CA LYS A 684 -5.04 -9.75 -31.37
C LYS A 684 -6.33 -9.08 -30.88
N VAL A 685 -7.23 -9.89 -30.34
CA VAL A 685 -8.46 -9.40 -29.71
C VAL A 685 -8.14 -8.80 -28.34
N ILE A 686 -8.49 -7.54 -28.15
CA ILE A 686 -8.29 -6.80 -26.91
C ILE A 686 -9.54 -6.82 -26.04
N SER A 687 -10.70 -6.53 -26.67
CA SER A 687 -11.96 -6.40 -25.96
C SER A 687 -13.12 -6.95 -26.78
N LEU A 688 -14.08 -7.53 -26.09
CA LEU A 688 -15.33 -8.05 -26.62
C LEU A 688 -16.48 -7.32 -25.95
N CYS A 689 -17.25 -6.60 -26.73
CA CYS A 689 -18.36 -5.76 -26.24
C CYS A 689 -19.68 -6.20 -26.88
N PRO A 690 -20.48 -7.05 -26.24
CA PRO A 690 -21.82 -7.38 -26.70
C PRO A 690 -22.75 -6.16 -26.52
N ILE A 691 -23.49 -5.79 -27.56
CA ILE A 691 -24.37 -4.64 -27.59
C ILE A 691 -25.71 -4.96 -28.27
N TYR A 692 -26.74 -4.21 -27.93
CA TYR A 692 -27.99 -4.17 -28.68
C TYR A 692 -27.73 -3.52 -30.06
N ALA A 693 -28.22 -4.14 -31.10
CA ALA A 693 -27.98 -3.70 -32.48
C ALA A 693 -28.56 -2.32 -32.82
N ASP A 694 -29.65 -1.95 -32.18
CA ASP A 694 -30.37 -0.70 -32.38
C ASP A 694 -29.87 0.48 -31.57
N THR A 695 -29.51 0.24 -30.29
CA THR A 695 -29.20 1.29 -29.33
C THR A 695 -27.72 1.39 -28.96
N GLY A 696 -26.89 0.35 -29.25
CA GLY A 696 -25.54 0.26 -28.80
C GLY A 696 -25.39 0.00 -27.28
N ARG A 697 -26.50 -0.18 -26.56
CA ARG A 697 -26.51 -0.49 -25.14
C ARG A 697 -25.79 -1.82 -24.90
N PRO A 698 -24.98 -1.96 -23.83
CA PRO A 698 -24.37 -3.24 -23.47
C PRO A 698 -25.38 -4.37 -23.28
N ALA A 699 -25.09 -5.54 -23.85
CA ALA A 699 -25.90 -6.76 -23.76
C ALA A 699 -25.21 -7.85 -22.94
N TYR A 700 -24.58 -7.47 -21.83
CA TYR A 700 -23.91 -8.39 -20.93
C TYR A 700 -24.91 -9.33 -20.24
N ALA A 701 -24.44 -10.52 -19.88
CA ALA A 701 -25.22 -11.49 -19.10
C ALA A 701 -25.43 -10.97 -17.67
N SER A 702 -26.53 -10.24 -17.47
CA SER A 702 -26.97 -9.74 -16.17
C SER A 702 -28.10 -10.59 -15.60
N GLN A 703 -28.32 -10.51 -14.29
CA GLN A 703 -29.45 -11.17 -13.64
C GLN A 703 -30.80 -10.77 -14.25
N ALA A 704 -30.96 -9.48 -14.60
CA ALA A 704 -32.17 -8.97 -15.27
C ALA A 704 -32.35 -9.56 -16.68
N ALA A 705 -31.25 -9.64 -17.46
CA ALA A 705 -31.32 -10.23 -18.82
C ALA A 705 -31.69 -11.72 -18.78
N VAL A 706 -31.11 -12.48 -17.83
CA VAL A 706 -31.42 -13.92 -17.65
C VAL A 706 -32.87 -14.13 -17.12
N ALA A 707 -33.36 -13.26 -16.23
CA ALA A 707 -34.73 -13.29 -15.79
C ALA A 707 -35.69 -13.03 -16.99
N GLY A 708 -35.34 -12.12 -17.90
CA GLY A 708 -36.07 -11.85 -19.13
C GLY A 708 -36.18 -13.07 -20.05
N LEU A 709 -35.17 -13.94 -20.10
CA LEU A 709 -35.18 -15.18 -20.88
C LEU A 709 -36.34 -16.12 -20.46
N ARG A 710 -36.59 -16.20 -19.15
CA ARG A 710 -37.70 -17.02 -18.61
C ARG A 710 -39.08 -16.51 -19.07
N ASN A 711 -39.17 -15.21 -19.39
CA ASN A 711 -40.35 -14.57 -19.88
C ASN A 711 -40.40 -14.48 -21.42
N GLY A 712 -39.51 -15.18 -22.13
CA GLY A 712 -39.44 -15.20 -23.58
C GLY A 712 -38.89 -13.91 -24.21
N SER A 713 -38.20 -13.04 -23.47
CA SER A 713 -37.57 -11.83 -24.01
C SER A 713 -36.51 -12.18 -25.05
N LYS A 714 -36.55 -11.49 -26.19
CA LYS A 714 -35.58 -11.62 -27.28
C LYS A 714 -34.71 -10.37 -27.32
N ILE A 715 -33.37 -10.59 -27.37
CA ILE A 715 -32.37 -9.54 -27.45
C ILE A 715 -31.71 -9.61 -28.83
N ASN A 716 -32.00 -8.64 -29.70
CA ASN A 716 -31.29 -8.49 -30.96
C ASN A 716 -29.92 -7.87 -30.70
N GLY A 717 -28.94 -8.74 -30.44
CA GLY A 717 -27.59 -8.32 -30.11
C GLY A 717 -26.61 -8.52 -31.26
N VAL A 718 -25.53 -7.74 -31.20
CA VAL A 718 -24.36 -7.89 -32.04
C VAL A 718 -23.10 -7.82 -31.15
N LEU A 719 -22.00 -8.36 -31.62
CA LEU A 719 -20.73 -8.31 -30.91
C LEU A 719 -19.82 -7.25 -31.57
N LEU A 720 -19.36 -6.31 -30.79
CA LEU A 720 -18.27 -5.41 -31.14
C LEU A 720 -16.97 -6.00 -30.63
N ALA A 721 -16.11 -6.48 -31.52
CA ALA A 721 -14.77 -6.95 -31.18
C ALA A 721 -13.75 -5.87 -31.52
N VAL A 722 -12.93 -5.51 -30.54
CA VAL A 722 -11.82 -4.57 -30.70
C VAL A 722 -10.53 -5.34 -30.75
N THR A 723 -9.73 -5.09 -31.79
CA THR A 723 -8.39 -5.62 -31.95
C THR A 723 -7.34 -4.50 -31.80
N SER A 724 -6.06 -4.87 -31.75
CA SER A 724 -4.99 -3.88 -31.70
C SER A 724 -5.04 -2.91 -32.88
N SER A 725 -5.42 -3.41 -34.08
CA SER A 725 -5.41 -2.64 -35.33
C SER A 725 -6.76 -2.10 -35.79
N GLY A 726 -7.86 -2.48 -35.12
CA GLY A 726 -9.17 -2.01 -35.52
C GLY A 726 -10.32 -2.53 -34.65
N ALA A 727 -11.55 -2.29 -35.11
CA ALA A 727 -12.75 -2.80 -34.48
C ALA A 727 -13.75 -3.28 -35.53
N ARG A 728 -14.56 -4.28 -35.15
CA ARG A 728 -15.57 -4.85 -36.04
C ARG A 728 -16.86 -5.18 -35.28
N ILE A 729 -17.99 -4.79 -35.85
CA ILE A 729 -19.34 -5.12 -35.34
C ILE A 729 -19.90 -6.23 -36.22
N PHE A 730 -20.35 -7.33 -35.61
CA PHE A 730 -20.90 -8.48 -36.35
C PHE A 730 -21.88 -9.26 -35.47
N LYS A 731 -22.76 -10.05 -36.12
CA LYS A 731 -23.49 -11.07 -35.36
C LYS A 731 -22.58 -12.26 -35.05
N PRO A 732 -22.62 -12.79 -33.81
CA PRO A 732 -21.76 -13.92 -33.43
C PRO A 732 -21.81 -15.07 -34.44
N ALA A 733 -20.64 -15.61 -34.75
CA ALA A 733 -20.44 -16.68 -35.74
C ALA A 733 -20.82 -16.33 -37.20
N THR A 734 -21.01 -15.05 -37.52
CA THR A 734 -21.24 -14.57 -38.90
C THR A 734 -20.20 -13.54 -39.30
N ASN A 735 -19.96 -13.40 -40.61
CA ASN A 735 -18.93 -12.50 -41.16
C ASN A 735 -19.50 -11.16 -41.70
N LYS A 736 -20.71 -10.79 -41.33
CA LYS A 736 -21.38 -9.56 -41.82
C LYS A 736 -21.31 -8.46 -40.76
N GLY A 737 -20.81 -7.26 -41.11
CA GLY A 737 -20.90 -6.10 -40.26
C GLY A 737 -19.90 -4.99 -40.60
N ALA A 738 -20.00 -3.86 -39.87
CA ALA A 738 -19.17 -2.68 -40.04
C ALA A 738 -17.75 -2.90 -39.48
N GLN A 739 -16.74 -2.34 -40.12
CA GLN A 739 -15.34 -2.43 -39.69
C GLN A 739 -14.70 -1.03 -39.67
N LYS A 740 -13.80 -0.82 -38.72
CA LYS A 740 -12.95 0.38 -38.59
C LYS A 740 -11.53 -0.07 -38.37
N THR A 741 -10.60 0.51 -39.09
CA THR A 741 -9.14 0.32 -38.87
C THR A 741 -8.53 1.55 -38.23
N TRP A 742 -7.47 1.33 -37.43
CA TRP A 742 -6.64 2.36 -36.85
C TRP A 742 -5.39 2.54 -37.72
N ASP A 743 -5.29 3.64 -38.45
CA ASP A 743 -4.25 3.77 -39.50
C ASP A 743 -2.88 4.17 -38.94
N GLN A 744 -2.78 4.79 -37.77
CA GLN A 744 -1.55 5.37 -37.25
C GLN A 744 -1.17 4.97 -35.83
N PHE A 745 -2.04 4.26 -35.12
CA PHE A 745 -1.85 3.91 -33.70
C PHE A 745 -2.51 2.58 -33.39
N LEU A 746 -1.99 1.89 -32.38
CA LEU A 746 -2.57 0.64 -31.88
C LEU A 746 -3.48 0.92 -30.68
N CYS A 747 -4.54 0.15 -30.55
CA CYS A 747 -5.41 0.16 -29.40
C CYS A 747 -4.88 -0.77 -28.31
N ASP A 748 -4.77 -0.30 -27.08
CA ASP A 748 -4.29 -1.07 -25.95
C ASP A 748 -5.42 -1.58 -25.05
N THR A 749 -6.48 -0.79 -24.87
CA THR A 749 -7.70 -1.19 -24.17
C THR A 749 -8.90 -0.38 -24.67
N ALA A 750 -10.08 -0.97 -24.66
CA ALA A 750 -11.31 -0.29 -25.07
C ALA A 750 -12.55 -0.94 -24.44
N THR A 751 -13.59 -0.16 -24.24
CA THR A 751 -14.90 -0.63 -23.78
C THR A 751 -16.03 0.30 -24.22
N ILE A 752 -17.26 -0.17 -24.09
CA ILE A 752 -18.46 0.65 -24.32
C ILE A 752 -18.72 1.50 -23.09
N VAL A 753 -18.88 2.79 -23.32
CA VAL A 753 -19.22 3.77 -22.29
C VAL A 753 -20.55 4.43 -22.60
N ARG A 754 -21.23 4.85 -21.55
CA ARG A 754 -22.42 5.69 -21.67
C ARG A 754 -21.99 7.12 -21.99
N TYR A 755 -22.60 7.70 -23.03
CA TYR A 755 -22.39 9.08 -23.42
C TYR A 755 -23.76 9.76 -23.59
N GLU A 756 -24.10 10.69 -22.69
CA GLU A 756 -25.48 11.19 -22.52
C GLU A 756 -26.11 11.75 -23.78
N GLU A 757 -25.34 12.47 -24.58
CA GLU A 757 -25.88 13.10 -25.80
C GLU A 757 -26.07 12.13 -26.99
N LEU A 758 -25.24 11.11 -27.04
CA LEU A 758 -25.17 10.14 -28.15
C LEU A 758 -25.58 8.72 -27.76
N GLY A 759 -25.95 8.50 -26.50
CA GLY A 759 -26.28 7.20 -25.94
C GLY A 759 -25.04 6.40 -25.52
N TYR A 760 -24.46 5.59 -26.41
CA TYR A 760 -23.29 4.78 -26.13
C TYR A 760 -22.21 5.00 -27.16
N ALA A 761 -20.95 4.92 -26.70
CA ALA A 761 -19.78 5.10 -27.52
C ALA A 761 -18.71 4.05 -27.16
N LEU A 762 -17.83 3.73 -28.10
CA LEU A 762 -16.62 2.99 -27.83
C LEU A 762 -15.54 3.98 -27.36
N LEU A 763 -15.02 3.79 -26.16
CA LEU A 763 -13.88 4.54 -25.63
C LEU A 763 -12.66 3.64 -25.55
N GLY A 764 -11.55 4.08 -26.11
CA GLY A 764 -10.28 3.33 -26.11
C GLY A 764 -9.08 4.18 -25.77
N LEU A 765 -8.02 3.52 -25.28
CA LEU A 765 -6.68 4.08 -25.10
C LEU A 765 -5.75 3.58 -26.20
N TYR A 766 -4.97 4.49 -26.75
CA TYR A 766 -4.12 4.22 -27.91
C TYR A 766 -2.66 4.54 -27.65
N GLY A 767 -1.78 3.79 -28.32
CA GLY A 767 -0.33 3.86 -28.12
C GLY A 767 0.33 5.20 -28.43
N ASP A 768 -0.39 6.14 -29.06
CA ASP A 768 0.03 7.53 -29.24
C ASP A 768 -0.24 8.44 -28.02
N GLY A 769 -0.79 7.89 -26.95
CA GLY A 769 -1.05 8.60 -25.70
C GLY A 769 -2.40 9.30 -25.59
N TYR A 770 -3.34 9.00 -26.51
CA TYR A 770 -4.68 9.57 -26.51
C TYR A 770 -5.77 8.57 -26.11
N ALA A 771 -6.77 9.05 -25.42
CA ALA A 771 -8.07 8.40 -25.32
C ALA A 771 -8.98 8.91 -26.44
N ARG A 772 -9.64 8.00 -27.17
CA ARG A 772 -10.58 8.36 -28.26
C ARG A 772 -11.92 7.70 -28.09
N GLY A 773 -12.95 8.48 -28.39
CA GLY A 773 -14.33 8.03 -28.41
C GLY A 773 -14.86 7.87 -29.83
N TYR A 774 -15.60 6.78 -30.10
CA TYR A 774 -16.24 6.52 -31.39
C TYR A 774 -17.72 6.23 -31.21
N SER A 775 -18.54 6.81 -32.08
CA SER A 775 -19.98 6.56 -32.11
C SER A 775 -20.29 5.12 -32.49
N ILE A 776 -21.38 4.58 -31.96
CA ILE A 776 -21.88 3.24 -32.26
C ILE A 776 -23.24 3.36 -32.95
N PRO A 777 -23.51 2.60 -34.03
CA PRO A 777 -22.66 1.64 -34.74
C PRO A 777 -21.76 2.23 -35.84
N ALA A 778 -21.84 3.55 -36.07
CA ALA A 778 -21.18 4.18 -37.23
C ALA A 778 -19.67 4.26 -37.16
N MET A 779 -19.06 4.05 -35.97
CA MET A 779 -17.64 4.06 -35.71
C MET A 779 -16.92 5.34 -36.17
N LYS A 780 -17.63 6.49 -36.09
CA LYS A 780 -17.06 7.81 -36.35
C LYS A 780 -16.43 8.34 -35.05
N GLU A 781 -15.27 8.95 -35.18
CA GLU A 781 -14.62 9.59 -34.04
C GLU A 781 -15.48 10.76 -33.53
N ILE A 782 -15.75 10.75 -32.23
CA ILE A 782 -16.49 11.79 -31.51
C ILE A 782 -15.51 12.84 -30.99
N GLY A 783 -14.38 12.39 -30.48
CA GLY A 783 -13.36 13.25 -29.90
C GLY A 783 -12.18 12.47 -29.36
N SER A 784 -11.13 13.21 -29.01
CA SER A 784 -9.90 12.67 -28.43
C SER A 784 -9.37 13.57 -27.33
N VAL A 785 -8.74 12.96 -26.32
CA VAL A 785 -8.11 13.65 -25.19
C VAL A 785 -6.74 13.04 -24.95
N LYS A 786 -5.73 13.88 -24.80
CA LYS A 786 -4.39 13.44 -24.44
C LYS A 786 -4.37 13.01 -22.96
N VAL A 787 -4.01 11.77 -22.69
CA VAL A 787 -3.93 11.19 -21.35
C VAL A 787 -2.50 10.78 -20.96
N SER A 788 -1.56 10.84 -21.88
CA SER A 788 -0.14 10.54 -21.64
C SER A 788 0.55 11.48 -20.66
N ASP A 789 -0.04 12.65 -20.40
CA ASP A 789 0.48 13.58 -19.38
C ASP A 789 0.17 13.12 -17.96
N VAL A 790 -0.76 12.17 -17.80
CA VAL A 790 -1.22 11.64 -16.52
C VAL A 790 -0.90 10.17 -16.36
N LEU A 791 -1.03 9.37 -17.43
CA LEU A 791 -0.85 7.92 -17.40
C LEU A 791 0.38 7.49 -18.19
N ASP A 792 1.05 6.43 -17.73
CA ASP A 792 2.17 5.82 -18.47
C ASP A 792 1.64 5.05 -19.69
N VAL A 793 1.94 5.55 -20.87
CA VAL A 793 1.53 4.97 -22.18
C VAL A 793 1.94 3.50 -22.30
N ARG A 794 3.12 3.13 -21.77
CA ARG A 794 3.63 1.76 -21.81
C ARG A 794 2.78 0.75 -21.05
N ARG A 795 1.91 1.25 -20.16
CA ARG A 795 1.03 0.44 -19.32
C ARG A 795 -0.45 0.64 -19.66
N PHE A 796 -0.78 1.17 -20.81
CA PHE A 796 -2.18 1.34 -21.25
C PHE A 796 -2.95 0.02 -21.35
N SER A 797 -2.26 -1.07 -21.68
CA SER A 797 -2.85 -2.42 -21.71
C SER A 797 -3.28 -2.94 -20.32
N GLU A 798 -2.78 -2.32 -19.24
CA GLU A 798 -3.17 -2.62 -17.87
C GLU A 798 -4.26 -1.67 -17.34
N ALA A 799 -4.59 -0.62 -18.10
CA ALA A 799 -5.63 0.32 -17.71
C ALA A 799 -7.02 -0.30 -17.87
N VAL A 800 -7.95 0.14 -17.03
CA VAL A 800 -9.34 -0.30 -17.04
C VAL A 800 -10.26 0.88 -17.26
N ILE A 801 -11.19 0.74 -18.20
CA ILE A 801 -12.21 1.74 -18.51
C ILE A 801 -13.55 1.19 -18.02
N THR A 802 -14.30 1.97 -17.24
CA THR A 802 -15.64 1.60 -16.80
C THR A 802 -16.72 2.03 -17.80
N SER A 803 -17.90 1.47 -17.65
CA SER A 803 -19.07 1.86 -18.45
C SER A 803 -19.50 3.33 -18.29
N THR A 804 -19.05 3.98 -17.20
CA THR A 804 -19.28 5.41 -16.94
C THR A 804 -18.23 6.32 -17.58
N GLY A 805 -17.21 5.76 -18.22
CA GLY A 805 -16.12 6.49 -18.83
C GLY A 805 -14.99 6.89 -17.88
N ASP A 806 -14.98 6.34 -16.67
CA ASP A 806 -13.83 6.48 -15.76
C ASP A 806 -12.70 5.54 -16.20
N ILE A 807 -11.49 6.07 -16.22
CA ILE A 807 -10.27 5.33 -16.62
C ILE A 807 -9.37 5.23 -15.41
N LEU A 808 -9.07 4.02 -14.95
CA LEU A 808 -8.05 3.77 -13.95
C LEU A 808 -6.80 3.24 -14.64
N GLY A 809 -5.69 3.93 -14.48
CA GLY A 809 -4.43 3.55 -15.10
C GLY A 809 -3.21 3.85 -14.23
N TRP A 810 -2.08 3.29 -14.62
CA TRP A 810 -0.81 3.50 -13.95
C TRP A 810 -0.18 4.83 -14.37
N LYS A 811 0.32 5.55 -13.39
CA LYS A 811 1.13 6.77 -13.57
C LYS A 811 2.61 6.48 -13.31
N GLY A 812 2.89 5.55 -12.43
CA GLY A 812 4.21 5.11 -12.02
C GLY A 812 4.17 3.70 -11.46
N PRO A 813 5.25 3.21 -10.83
CA PRO A 813 5.32 1.84 -10.31
C PRO A 813 4.34 1.57 -9.14
N ALA A 814 4.04 2.60 -8.34
CA ALA A 814 3.14 2.53 -7.20
C ALA A 814 2.15 3.70 -7.16
N GLU A 815 1.94 4.37 -8.30
CA GLU A 815 0.97 5.44 -8.47
C GLU A 815 -0.04 5.09 -9.54
N THR A 816 -1.30 5.37 -9.28
CA THR A 816 -2.40 5.25 -10.22
C THR A 816 -3.20 6.54 -10.28
N ALA A 817 -3.88 6.75 -11.39
CA ALA A 817 -4.82 7.85 -11.53
C ALA A 817 -6.16 7.33 -12.04
N LEU A 818 -7.22 7.81 -11.41
CA LEU A 818 -8.59 7.67 -11.90
C LEU A 818 -8.93 8.95 -12.65
N ILE A 819 -9.19 8.83 -13.94
CA ILE A 819 -9.46 9.94 -14.84
C ILE A 819 -10.91 9.86 -15.30
N ASN A 820 -11.64 10.95 -15.20
CA ASN A 820 -12.93 11.13 -15.87
C ASN A 820 -12.75 12.15 -17.02
N ILE A 821 -12.92 11.68 -18.24
CA ILE A 821 -12.72 12.53 -19.43
C ILE A 821 -13.95 13.37 -19.77
N PHE A 822 -15.13 13.02 -19.28
CA PHE A 822 -16.38 13.72 -19.55
C PHE A 822 -16.66 14.85 -18.55
N GLY A 823 -15.96 14.88 -17.40
CA GLY A 823 -16.13 15.85 -16.34
C GLY A 823 -17.38 15.60 -15.47
N THR A 824 -17.59 16.49 -14.48
CA THR A 824 -18.69 16.35 -13.49
C THR A 824 -20.07 16.68 -14.02
N ASN A 825 -20.21 17.11 -15.27
CA ASN A 825 -21.48 17.52 -15.86
C ASN A 825 -22.37 16.35 -16.33
N LEU A 826 -21.87 15.12 -16.27
CA LEU A 826 -22.69 13.94 -16.47
C LEU A 826 -23.70 13.81 -15.32
N LYS A 827 -24.95 14.11 -15.57
CA LYS A 827 -26.07 13.70 -14.71
C LYS A 827 -26.20 12.18 -14.85
N LEU A 828 -25.59 11.45 -13.97
CA LEU A 828 -25.73 9.99 -13.87
C LEU A 828 -27.04 9.60 -13.20
#